data_6222464253eff87e023e3aa2715d17db
#
_entry.id   6222464253eff87e023e3aa2715d17db
#
_cell.length_a   1.000
_cell.length_b   1.000
_cell.length_c   1.000
_cell.angle_alpha   90.00
_cell.angle_beta   90.00
_cell.angle_gamma   90.00
#
_symmetry.space_group_name_H-M   'P 1'
#
loop_
_entity.id
_entity.type
_entity.pdbx_description
1 polymer ?
#
loop_
_entity_poly.entity_id
_entity_poly.type
_entity_poly.pdbx_seq_one_letter_code
_entity_poly.pdbx_strand_id
1 'polypeptide(L)'
;MELFRRRYLCLVSFVFLLSAFLLTLFSGVGKIIIGAAAIVGVIISAVFTIILKKEKFIPFLCGALCFAVAVNAFSSFVFISIPDSQAYSAVGENTVWVRVINPTGEEKYDVRLLRVGDKYVSIKSELYIDGVNDLEYGDELVFNAEIDRAMDKSDKSKLLSLTLSDDDRVFIRKAEKKNYFSIDGILSLSHDMQDAFSDHIDRVFGDHAAIAKGLLVNDTRDIDVRTDTAFKRSGTSHILAVSGMHISLLMGALDLVLRSIRVKKIIRIAIISIVALFFLALAAFAASAVRSVIMLYAVYLCYILYEESDSQTSLFISISLIVLFSPYSVYDIGMWMSFLATLGLLVVYPQFSEKMPYPKHKNRFIRYSLRVLVWCAKTLMITVVANFFLLPIMWYFFGSISISALPCNLVLSPIVTVLMPLCAITAIVGVIPYVGIPFVFASNKLIDLMMAIVNYFAEVRFGVVSLQFEFASVLVVLFMIVFSVLLVIKLKHKSMIFIPMGAFVLTFALCLAVFSATAKPELKCVRARGASTVFVLNGTECSVIDIDENNHSKGITILNGMSKYATEIDEYIIVYPSEKDVKTLETVCKNTVVRKVIIPKFLENKDLPIYYDIFKCAEKYNIKIELFDRGSDVVITENVRFCYTDENEIFVGNNNAYLATKDEELIYAYGDHSSVIPNEDRTYKKLPLN
;
A
#
# COMPACT_ATOMS: atom_id res chain seq x y z
N MET A 1 16.27 3.21 26.19
CA MET A 1 17.64 3.63 26.50
C MET A 1 18.68 2.52 26.29
N GLU A 2 18.41 1.26 26.59
CA GLU A 2 19.35 0.19 26.25
C GLU A 2 19.63 0.02 24.75
N LEU A 3 18.64 0.30 23.92
CA LEU A 3 18.76 0.25 22.45
C LEU A 3 19.86 1.19 21.94
N PHE A 4 20.07 2.31 22.61
CA PHE A 4 21.00 3.37 22.20
C PHE A 4 22.30 3.39 22.98
N ARG A 5 22.42 2.56 24.02
CA ARG A 5 23.63 2.49 24.83
C ARG A 5 24.75 1.83 24.02
N ARG A 6 25.76 2.61 23.63
CA ARG A 6 26.86 2.28 22.69
C ARG A 6 26.50 2.25 21.21
N ARG A 7 25.26 2.67 20.82
CA ARG A 7 24.79 2.71 19.43
C ARG A 7 24.50 4.14 19.00
N TYR A 8 25.51 4.97 19.01
CA TYR A 8 25.34 6.41 18.72
C TYR A 8 24.82 6.68 17.31
N LEU A 9 25.22 5.88 16.32
CA LEU A 9 24.71 5.97 14.96
C LEU A 9 23.20 5.65 14.88
N CYS A 10 22.76 4.66 15.64
CA CYS A 10 21.35 4.32 15.77
C CYS A 10 20.55 5.50 16.37
N LEU A 11 21.09 6.16 17.40
CA LEU A 11 20.45 7.32 18.02
C LEU A 11 20.37 8.51 17.04
N VAL A 12 21.45 8.82 16.35
CA VAL A 12 21.45 9.91 15.35
C VAL A 12 20.44 9.62 14.23
N SER A 13 20.43 8.41 13.69
CA SER A 13 19.49 7.99 12.65
C SER A 13 18.04 7.99 13.16
N PHE A 14 17.80 7.58 14.41
CA PHE A 14 16.46 7.65 15.01
C PHE A 14 15.97 9.10 15.13
N VAL A 15 16.81 10.01 15.63
CA VAL A 15 16.46 11.44 15.75
C VAL A 15 16.25 12.04 14.36
N PHE A 16 17.05 11.64 13.38
CA PHE A 16 16.86 12.04 11.97
C PHE A 16 15.47 11.64 11.47
N LEU A 17 15.07 10.38 11.64
CA LEU A 17 13.76 9.88 11.22
C LEU A 17 12.60 10.51 11.99
N LEU A 18 12.76 10.65 13.31
CA LEU A 18 11.75 11.30 14.16
C LEU A 18 11.55 12.76 13.75
N SER A 19 12.65 13.48 13.50
CA SER A 19 12.57 14.86 13.02
C SER A 19 11.95 14.95 11.62
N ALA A 20 12.28 14.04 10.71
CA ALA A 20 11.67 13.98 9.38
C ALA A 20 10.15 13.82 9.48
N PHE A 21 9.68 12.90 10.33
CA PHE A 21 8.25 12.69 10.56
C PHE A 21 7.58 13.91 11.23
N LEU A 22 8.17 14.44 12.31
CA LEU A 22 7.58 15.58 13.02
C LEU A 22 7.51 16.84 12.14
N LEU A 23 8.50 17.07 11.27
CA LEU A 23 8.50 18.21 10.36
C LEU A 23 7.37 18.18 9.33
N THR A 24 6.75 17.02 9.06
CA THR A 24 5.56 16.94 8.22
C THR A 24 4.35 17.66 8.85
N LEU A 25 4.34 17.82 10.17
CA LEU A 25 3.25 18.47 10.91
C LEU A 25 3.36 20.01 10.90
N PHE A 26 4.51 20.57 10.50
CA PHE A 26 4.77 22.01 10.52
C PHE A 26 4.63 22.65 9.14
N SER A 27 4.16 23.90 9.11
CA SER A 27 4.16 24.74 7.91
C SER A 27 5.59 25.03 7.41
N GLY A 28 5.73 25.56 6.20
CA GLY A 28 7.03 25.93 5.63
C GLY A 28 7.82 26.89 6.51
N VAL A 29 7.15 27.91 7.10
CA VAL A 29 7.77 28.85 8.04
C VAL A 29 8.24 28.15 9.32
N GLY A 30 7.43 27.25 9.87
CA GLY A 30 7.80 26.46 11.05
C GLY A 30 9.06 25.62 10.82
N LYS A 31 9.20 25.01 9.63
CA LYS A 31 10.39 24.24 9.24
C LYS A 31 11.66 25.11 9.18
N ILE A 32 11.55 26.32 8.66
CA ILE A 32 12.67 27.28 8.64
C ILE A 32 13.11 27.64 10.07
N ILE A 33 12.15 27.93 10.96
CA ILE A 33 12.45 28.29 12.35
C ILE A 33 13.14 27.13 13.07
N ILE A 34 12.63 25.90 12.92
CA ILE A 34 13.23 24.70 13.53
C ILE A 34 14.63 24.47 12.96
N GLY A 35 14.83 24.63 11.65
CA GLY A 35 16.13 24.50 10.99
C GLY A 35 17.14 25.51 11.50
N ALA A 36 16.74 26.77 11.64
CA ALA A 36 17.59 27.83 12.17
C ALA A 36 17.98 27.58 13.63
N ALA A 37 17.03 27.18 14.47
CA ALA A 37 17.30 26.80 15.86
C ALA A 37 18.26 25.60 15.96
N ALA A 38 18.11 24.61 15.08
CA ALA A 38 19.00 23.46 15.02
C ALA A 38 20.43 23.86 14.60
N ILE A 39 20.59 24.77 13.63
CA ILE A 39 21.91 25.30 13.24
C ILE A 39 22.58 26.01 14.41
N VAL A 40 21.83 26.85 15.15
CA VAL A 40 22.36 27.49 16.38
C VAL A 40 22.82 26.44 17.37
N GLY A 41 22.04 25.35 17.55
CA GLY A 41 22.43 24.21 18.38
C GLY A 41 23.73 23.54 17.95
N VAL A 42 23.98 23.40 16.63
CA VAL A 42 25.25 22.89 16.08
C VAL A 42 26.41 23.82 16.45
N ILE A 43 26.25 25.12 16.30
CA ILE A 43 27.30 26.12 16.61
C ILE A 43 27.63 26.07 18.11
N ILE A 44 26.62 26.10 18.99
CA ILE A 44 26.79 25.99 20.44
C ILE A 44 27.53 24.72 20.79
N SER A 45 27.14 23.59 20.23
CA SER A 45 27.75 22.29 20.46
C SER A 45 29.21 22.24 20.01
N ALA A 46 29.53 22.85 18.85
CA ALA A 46 30.90 22.96 18.36
C ALA A 46 31.78 23.77 19.33
N VAL A 47 31.27 24.92 19.82
CA VAL A 47 31.97 25.75 20.83
C VAL A 47 32.23 24.96 22.10
N PHE A 48 31.21 24.24 22.64
CA PHE A 48 31.40 23.41 23.84
C PHE A 48 32.38 22.27 23.59
N THR A 49 32.41 21.68 22.41
CA THR A 49 33.38 20.61 22.05
C THR A 49 34.83 21.13 22.08
N ILE A 50 35.03 22.41 21.73
CA ILE A 50 36.35 23.06 21.76
C ILE A 50 36.75 23.39 23.23
N ILE A 51 35.79 23.88 24.03
CA ILE A 51 36.04 24.35 25.41
C ILE A 51 36.26 23.16 26.34
N LEU A 52 35.46 22.08 26.24
CA LEU A 52 35.52 20.93 27.13
C LEU A 52 36.61 19.93 26.70
N LYS A 53 37.80 20.08 27.30
CA LYS A 53 38.97 19.26 26.94
C LYS A 53 38.86 17.76 27.28
N LYS A 54 38.11 17.39 28.32
CA LYS A 54 38.00 16.00 28.82
C LYS A 54 36.73 15.25 28.37
N GLU A 55 35.61 15.96 28.12
CA GLU A 55 34.30 15.36 27.81
C GLU A 55 33.77 15.84 26.46
N LYS A 56 34.58 15.71 25.40
CA LYS A 56 34.24 16.17 24.05
C LYS A 56 33.10 15.37 23.41
N PHE A 57 32.85 14.17 23.88
CA PHE A 57 31.92 13.25 23.23
C PHE A 57 30.45 13.69 23.29
N ILE A 58 29.99 14.17 24.46
CA ILE A 58 28.60 14.59 24.67
C ILE A 58 28.26 15.81 23.79
N PRO A 59 29.05 16.91 23.81
CA PRO A 59 28.81 18.04 22.90
C PRO A 59 28.84 17.63 21.43
N PHE A 60 29.81 16.80 21.02
CA PHE A 60 29.88 16.29 19.64
C PHE A 60 28.60 15.55 19.23
N LEU A 61 28.10 14.66 20.09
CA LEU A 61 26.85 13.93 19.84
C LEU A 61 25.65 14.88 19.74
N CYS A 62 25.54 15.87 20.65
CA CYS A 62 24.50 16.91 20.57
C CYS A 62 24.57 17.68 19.26
N GLY A 63 25.78 18.03 18.80
CA GLY A 63 25.98 18.67 17.50
C GLY A 63 25.53 17.80 16.33
N ALA A 64 25.85 16.52 16.34
CA ALA A 64 25.41 15.59 15.31
C ALA A 64 23.87 15.44 15.28
N LEU A 65 23.22 15.42 16.44
CA LEU A 65 21.76 15.38 16.54
C LEU A 65 21.12 16.66 16.00
N CYS A 66 21.63 17.83 16.39
CA CYS A 66 21.15 19.10 15.87
C CYS A 66 21.38 19.23 14.36
N PHE A 67 22.54 18.76 13.85
CA PHE A 67 22.82 18.74 12.42
C PHE A 67 21.83 17.86 11.65
N ALA A 68 21.50 16.68 12.17
CA ALA A 68 20.48 15.80 11.58
C ALA A 68 19.12 16.49 11.46
N VAL A 69 18.68 17.22 12.49
CA VAL A 69 17.44 17.99 12.47
C VAL A 69 17.51 19.15 11.46
N ALA A 70 18.64 19.87 11.38
CA ALA A 70 18.82 20.97 10.45
C ALA A 70 18.76 20.50 8.98
N VAL A 71 19.43 19.37 8.67
CA VAL A 71 19.39 18.77 7.33
C VAL A 71 17.96 18.39 6.95
N ASN A 72 17.22 17.75 7.86
CA ASN A 72 15.83 17.40 7.61
C ASN A 72 14.92 18.60 7.43
N ALA A 73 15.09 19.64 8.26
CA ALA A 73 14.30 20.86 8.15
C ALA A 73 14.51 21.54 6.79
N PHE A 74 15.77 21.66 6.36
CA PHE A 74 16.13 22.21 5.05
C PHE A 74 15.58 21.34 3.90
N SER A 75 15.83 20.03 3.95
CA SER A 75 15.36 19.08 2.96
C SER A 75 13.82 19.09 2.85
N SER A 76 13.13 19.02 3.99
CA SER A 76 11.66 19.04 4.03
C SER A 76 11.09 20.40 3.55
N PHE A 77 11.77 21.51 3.79
CA PHE A 77 11.34 22.80 3.27
C PHE A 77 11.48 22.86 1.74
N VAL A 78 12.66 22.51 1.21
CA VAL A 78 12.96 22.62 -0.23
C VAL A 78 12.18 21.61 -1.06
N PHE A 79 12.14 20.36 -0.62
CA PHE A 79 11.57 19.26 -1.43
C PHE A 79 10.10 18.96 -1.12
N ILE A 80 9.53 19.44 -0.01
CA ILE A 80 8.13 19.21 0.34
C ILE A 80 7.35 20.53 0.35
N SER A 81 7.78 21.53 1.16
CA SER A 81 6.95 22.72 1.37
C SER A 81 6.87 23.65 0.16
N ILE A 82 7.95 23.76 -0.63
CA ILE A 82 7.93 24.56 -1.86
C ILE A 82 7.03 23.92 -2.91
N PRO A 83 7.19 22.62 -3.26
CA PRO A 83 6.26 21.95 -4.18
C PRO A 83 4.81 21.95 -3.71
N ASP A 84 4.55 21.75 -2.40
CA ASP A 84 3.20 21.86 -1.83
C ASP A 84 2.56 23.21 -2.12
N SER A 85 3.31 24.30 -1.88
CA SER A 85 2.81 25.66 -2.14
C SER A 85 2.55 25.91 -3.63
N GLN A 86 3.38 25.34 -4.49
CA GLN A 86 3.21 25.40 -5.95
C GLN A 86 1.98 24.62 -6.39
N ALA A 87 1.77 23.41 -5.81
CA ALA A 87 0.60 22.60 -6.09
C ALA A 87 -0.72 23.32 -5.72
N TYR A 88 -0.74 24.03 -4.59
CA TYR A 88 -1.90 24.84 -4.20
C TYR A 88 -2.25 25.94 -5.22
N SER A 89 -1.24 26.49 -5.89
CA SER A 89 -1.43 27.54 -6.90
C SER A 89 -1.77 26.98 -8.30
N ALA A 90 -1.70 25.69 -8.49
CA ALA A 90 -1.90 25.03 -9.78
C ALA A 90 -3.30 24.42 -9.96
N VAL A 91 -4.13 24.38 -8.91
CA VAL A 91 -5.47 23.80 -8.95
C VAL A 91 -6.37 24.55 -9.93
N GLY A 92 -7.13 23.82 -10.75
CA GLY A 92 -8.03 24.32 -11.79
C GLY A 92 -7.62 23.88 -13.19
N GLU A 93 -8.30 24.39 -14.21
CA GLU A 93 -7.99 24.10 -15.61
C GLU A 93 -6.73 24.80 -16.06
N ASN A 94 -5.74 24.05 -16.49
CA ASN A 94 -4.46 24.58 -16.97
C ASN A 94 -3.83 23.68 -18.03
N THR A 95 -3.06 24.29 -18.94
CA THR A 95 -2.17 23.51 -19.81
C THR A 95 -1.01 22.96 -18.98
N VAL A 96 -0.82 21.65 -19.02
CA VAL A 96 0.18 20.94 -18.22
C VAL A 96 1.21 20.27 -19.11
N TRP A 97 2.44 20.25 -18.64
CA TRP A 97 3.52 19.44 -19.18
C TRP A 97 3.93 18.44 -18.12
N VAL A 98 3.76 17.16 -18.45
CA VAL A 98 4.04 16.08 -17.52
C VAL A 98 5.03 15.09 -18.14
N ARG A 99 5.81 14.44 -17.28
CA ARG A 99 6.70 13.33 -17.66
C ARG A 99 6.25 12.07 -16.97
N VAL A 100 6.08 10.99 -17.71
CA VAL A 100 5.70 9.69 -17.20
C VAL A 100 6.83 9.15 -16.31
N ILE A 101 6.48 8.71 -15.09
CA ILE A 101 7.41 8.08 -14.15
C ILE A 101 7.14 6.57 -14.08
N ASN A 102 5.85 6.16 -14.01
CA ASN A 102 5.48 4.75 -13.94
C ASN A 102 4.06 4.56 -14.46
N PRO A 103 3.83 3.64 -15.39
CA PRO A 103 2.48 3.19 -15.73
C PRO A 103 1.97 2.29 -14.59
N THR A 104 0.89 2.69 -13.92
CA THR A 104 0.27 1.95 -12.81
C THR A 104 -0.92 1.10 -13.22
N GLY A 105 -1.37 1.23 -14.46
CA GLY A 105 -2.51 0.49 -15.04
C GLY A 105 -2.81 0.97 -16.45
N GLU A 106 -3.87 0.45 -17.08
CA GLU A 106 -4.23 0.81 -18.46
C GLU A 106 -4.64 2.28 -18.63
N GLU A 107 -5.15 2.94 -17.58
CA GLU A 107 -5.67 4.31 -17.62
C GLU A 107 -5.04 5.22 -16.55
N LYS A 108 -4.14 4.71 -15.73
CA LYS A 108 -3.54 5.44 -14.61
C LYS A 108 -2.02 5.45 -14.72
N TYR A 109 -1.44 6.65 -14.67
CA TYR A 109 0.00 6.86 -14.78
C TYR A 109 0.51 7.70 -13.62
N ASP A 110 1.65 7.31 -13.06
CA ASP A 110 2.40 8.19 -12.19
C ASP A 110 3.25 9.12 -13.02
N VAL A 111 3.02 10.41 -12.86
CA VAL A 111 3.71 11.45 -13.65
C VAL A 111 4.39 12.48 -12.77
N ARG A 112 5.39 13.14 -13.31
CA ARG A 112 5.96 14.35 -12.74
C ARG A 112 5.47 15.55 -13.54
N LEU A 113 4.71 16.41 -12.89
CA LEU A 113 4.29 17.68 -13.44
C LEU A 113 5.52 18.60 -13.55
N LEU A 114 5.89 18.97 -14.77
CA LEU A 114 7.07 19.81 -15.05
C LEU A 114 6.72 21.27 -15.18
N ARG A 115 5.51 21.57 -15.69
CA ARG A 115 5.08 22.94 -15.96
C ARG A 115 3.55 23.03 -15.92
N VAL A 116 3.05 24.14 -15.36
CA VAL A 116 1.63 24.50 -15.36
C VAL A 116 1.53 25.91 -15.94
N GLY A 117 0.92 26.03 -17.13
CA GLY A 117 0.97 27.27 -17.90
C GLY A 117 2.42 27.73 -18.10
N ASP A 118 2.74 28.93 -17.62
CA ASP A 118 4.09 29.50 -17.73
C ASP A 118 5.02 29.21 -16.54
N LYS A 119 4.55 28.54 -15.50
CA LYS A 119 5.32 28.27 -14.28
C LYS A 119 5.96 26.89 -14.29
N TYR A 120 7.26 26.83 -14.02
CA TYR A 120 7.95 25.57 -13.78
C TYR A 120 7.63 25.06 -12.38
N VAL A 121 7.26 23.79 -12.30
CA VAL A 121 6.97 23.06 -11.07
C VAL A 121 7.66 21.69 -11.12
N SER A 122 7.83 21.02 -10.00
CA SER A 122 8.36 19.65 -9.96
C SER A 122 7.62 18.85 -8.93
N ILE A 123 6.44 18.38 -9.30
CA ILE A 123 5.48 17.74 -8.39
C ILE A 123 5.15 16.36 -8.92
N LYS A 124 5.16 15.34 -8.05
CA LYS A 124 4.61 14.03 -8.38
C LYS A 124 3.10 14.10 -8.36
N SER A 125 2.49 13.60 -9.42
CA SER A 125 1.04 13.65 -9.65
C SER A 125 0.55 12.33 -10.21
N GLU A 126 -0.74 12.07 -10.08
CA GLU A 126 -1.41 10.97 -10.77
C GLU A 126 -2.09 11.54 -12.02
N LEU A 127 -1.94 10.87 -13.15
CA LEU A 127 -2.61 11.18 -14.40
C LEU A 127 -3.62 10.08 -14.71
N TYR A 128 -4.84 10.48 -14.95
CA TYR A 128 -5.91 9.61 -15.46
C TYR A 128 -6.20 10.02 -16.91
N ILE A 129 -5.90 9.11 -17.84
CA ILE A 129 -6.07 9.32 -19.26
C ILE A 129 -6.61 8.06 -19.92
N ASP A 130 -7.71 8.17 -20.66
CA ASP A 130 -8.33 7.08 -21.40
C ASP A 130 -7.82 7.08 -22.85
N GLY A 131 -7.67 5.90 -23.45
CA GLY A 131 -7.37 5.74 -24.86
C GLY A 131 -5.92 6.04 -25.29
N VAL A 132 -5.01 6.31 -24.37
CA VAL A 132 -3.57 6.44 -24.67
C VAL A 132 -2.85 5.22 -24.12
N ASN A 133 -2.55 4.29 -25.01
CA ASN A 133 -1.78 3.10 -24.68
C ASN A 133 -0.29 3.30 -25.04
N ASP A 134 0.61 2.53 -24.44
CA ASP A 134 2.04 2.50 -24.74
C ASP A 134 2.86 3.73 -24.32
N LEU A 135 2.53 4.35 -23.16
CA LEU A 135 3.40 5.35 -22.56
C LEU A 135 4.56 4.69 -21.81
N GLU A 136 5.77 5.11 -22.15
CA GLU A 136 6.99 4.62 -21.52
C GLU A 136 7.54 5.59 -20.47
N TYR A 137 8.41 5.08 -19.59
CA TYR A 137 9.12 5.93 -18.63
C TYR A 137 9.85 7.08 -19.33
N GLY A 138 9.52 8.30 -18.95
CA GLY A 138 10.15 9.54 -19.42
C GLY A 138 9.50 10.17 -20.62
N ASP A 139 8.44 9.60 -21.18
CA ASP A 139 7.63 10.26 -22.19
C ASP A 139 7.06 11.57 -21.62
N GLU A 140 7.06 12.61 -22.44
CA GLU A 140 6.52 13.91 -22.07
C GLU A 140 5.18 14.12 -22.78
N LEU A 141 4.19 14.52 -21.99
CA LEU A 141 2.84 14.80 -22.47
C LEU A 141 2.53 16.28 -22.25
N VAL A 142 1.84 16.89 -23.21
CA VAL A 142 1.32 18.25 -23.10
C VAL A 142 -0.15 18.24 -23.48
N PHE A 143 -0.98 18.68 -22.55
CA PHE A 143 -2.44 18.72 -22.71
C PHE A 143 -3.07 19.71 -21.73
N ASN A 144 -4.35 20.04 -21.94
CA ASN A 144 -5.09 20.76 -20.92
C ASN A 144 -5.67 19.77 -19.94
N ALA A 145 -5.47 20.03 -18.68
CA ALA A 145 -5.94 19.19 -17.60
C ALA A 145 -6.71 20.00 -16.57
N GLU A 146 -7.73 19.38 -16.03
CA GLU A 146 -8.29 19.79 -14.75
C GLU A 146 -7.40 19.21 -13.64
N ILE A 147 -6.80 20.13 -12.90
CA ILE A 147 -5.88 19.81 -11.82
C ILE A 147 -6.63 19.84 -10.50
N ASP A 148 -6.70 18.69 -9.87
CA ASP A 148 -7.29 18.54 -8.55
C ASP A 148 -6.25 18.10 -7.52
N ARG A 149 -6.55 18.30 -6.24
CA ARG A 149 -5.76 17.69 -5.18
C ARG A 149 -6.00 16.19 -5.18
N ALA A 150 -4.92 15.42 -5.11
CA ALA A 150 -5.03 13.98 -4.98
C ALA A 150 -5.90 13.63 -3.78
N MET A 151 -6.97 12.88 -4.02
CA MET A 151 -7.96 12.52 -2.99
C MET A 151 -7.45 11.41 -2.07
N ASP A 152 -6.46 10.66 -2.51
CA ASP A 152 -5.96 9.53 -1.74
C ASP A 152 -5.09 10.01 -0.58
N LYS A 153 -5.64 9.92 0.64
CA LYS A 153 -4.89 10.18 1.87
C LYS A 153 -3.82 9.12 2.13
N SER A 154 -3.88 7.99 1.41
CA SER A 154 -2.94 6.89 1.59
C SER A 154 -1.59 7.17 0.96
N ASP A 155 -1.53 7.96 -0.12
CA ASP A 155 -0.27 8.32 -0.79
C ASP A 155 -0.10 9.85 -0.92
N LYS A 156 0.31 10.47 0.18
CA LYS A 156 0.69 11.91 0.17
C LYS A 156 1.97 12.20 -0.60
N SER A 157 2.61 11.20 -1.19
CA SER A 157 3.72 11.41 -2.11
C SER A 157 3.25 12.02 -3.44
N LYS A 158 1.95 11.90 -3.74
CA LYS A 158 1.28 12.44 -4.91
C LYS A 158 0.35 13.57 -4.48
N LEU A 159 0.67 14.78 -4.89
CA LEU A 159 -0.03 15.98 -4.41
C LEU A 159 -1.24 16.34 -5.25
N LEU A 160 -1.23 15.99 -6.53
CA LEU A 160 -2.25 16.38 -7.50
C LEU A 160 -2.73 15.18 -8.31
N SER A 161 -4.00 15.18 -8.66
CA SER A 161 -4.59 14.33 -9.68
C SER A 161 -4.87 15.18 -10.92
N LEU A 162 -4.50 14.65 -12.09
CA LEU A 162 -4.68 15.29 -13.38
C LEU A 162 -5.71 14.46 -14.15
N THR A 163 -6.78 15.10 -14.60
CA THR A 163 -7.76 14.50 -15.49
C THR A 163 -7.77 15.26 -16.81
N LEU A 164 -7.79 14.55 -17.91
CA LEU A 164 -7.89 15.16 -19.23
C LEU A 164 -9.23 15.91 -19.35
N SER A 165 -9.21 17.09 -19.96
CA SER A 165 -10.43 17.83 -20.31
C SER A 165 -11.12 17.17 -21.49
N ASP A 166 -12.45 17.10 -21.50
CA ASP A 166 -13.27 16.23 -22.37
C ASP A 166 -13.08 16.35 -23.90
N ASP A 167 -12.35 17.35 -24.41
CA ASP A 167 -12.21 17.61 -25.86
C ASP A 167 -10.75 17.82 -26.32
N ASP A 168 -9.75 17.54 -25.48
CA ASP A 168 -8.39 17.97 -25.75
C ASP A 168 -7.49 16.92 -26.40
N ARG A 169 -6.66 17.40 -27.31
CA ARG A 169 -5.60 16.62 -27.95
C ARG A 169 -4.40 16.52 -27.02
N VAL A 170 -3.96 15.30 -26.79
CA VAL A 170 -2.71 15.02 -26.05
C VAL A 170 -1.56 15.04 -27.06
N PHE A 171 -0.58 15.90 -26.81
CA PHE A 171 0.67 15.90 -27.57
C PHE A 171 1.69 15.04 -26.84
N ILE A 172 2.10 13.93 -27.46
CA ILE A 172 3.07 12.98 -26.91
C ILE A 172 4.42 13.25 -27.55
N ARG A 173 5.40 13.58 -26.72
CA ARG A 173 6.80 13.64 -27.10
C ARG A 173 7.53 12.43 -26.51
N LYS A 174 7.87 11.47 -27.37
CA LYS A 174 8.66 10.31 -26.95
C LYS A 174 10.00 10.77 -26.38
N ALA A 175 10.43 10.10 -25.32
CA ALA A 175 11.69 10.42 -24.63
C ALA A 175 12.88 10.33 -25.58
N GLU A 176 13.67 11.40 -25.73
CA GLU A 176 14.93 11.35 -26.46
C GLU A 176 15.91 10.41 -25.72
N LYS A 177 16.86 9.79 -26.49
CA LYS A 177 17.91 8.91 -25.92
C LYS A 177 18.58 9.58 -24.74
N LYS A 178 18.41 9.00 -23.56
CA LYS A 178 18.82 9.58 -22.28
C LYS A 178 20.32 9.39 -22.04
N ASN A 179 20.90 10.36 -21.34
CA ASN A 179 22.25 10.21 -20.81
C ASN A 179 22.22 9.23 -19.62
N TYR A 180 22.64 8.00 -19.84
CA TYR A 180 22.67 6.91 -18.84
C TYR A 180 23.55 7.22 -17.60
N PHE A 181 24.31 8.30 -17.60
CA PHE A 181 25.08 8.76 -16.43
C PHE A 181 24.31 9.70 -15.51
N SER A 182 23.06 10.05 -15.85
CA SER A 182 22.18 10.81 -14.97
C SER A 182 21.31 9.87 -14.12
N ILE A 183 20.79 10.37 -12.99
CA ILE A 183 19.85 9.60 -12.13
C ILE A 183 18.63 9.18 -12.95
N ASP A 184 18.05 10.09 -13.74
CA ASP A 184 16.93 9.81 -14.62
C ASP A 184 17.28 8.76 -15.69
N GLY A 185 18.52 8.75 -16.20
CA GLY A 185 19.00 7.74 -17.13
C GLY A 185 19.16 6.35 -16.49
N ILE A 186 19.63 6.27 -15.25
CA ILE A 186 19.70 5.01 -14.50
C ILE A 186 18.31 4.45 -14.23
N LEU A 187 17.36 5.31 -13.83
CA LEU A 187 15.97 4.91 -13.61
C LEU A 187 15.31 4.43 -14.91
N SER A 188 15.53 5.15 -16.02
CA SER A 188 15.05 4.71 -17.34
C SER A 188 15.60 3.34 -17.71
N LEU A 189 16.92 3.14 -17.57
CA LEU A 189 17.54 1.84 -17.84
C LEU A 189 16.93 0.74 -16.95
N SER A 190 16.63 1.04 -15.70
CA SER A 190 15.97 0.12 -14.77
C SER A 190 14.60 -0.31 -15.27
N HIS A 191 13.78 0.63 -15.77
CA HIS A 191 12.46 0.31 -16.32
C HIS A 191 12.58 -0.47 -17.63
N ASP A 192 13.50 -0.06 -18.54
CA ASP A 192 13.75 -0.80 -19.79
C ASP A 192 14.19 -2.25 -19.50
N MET A 193 15.00 -2.45 -18.46
CA MET A 193 15.42 -3.78 -17.99
C MET A 193 14.24 -4.55 -17.38
N GLN A 194 13.41 -3.91 -16.59
CA GLN A 194 12.21 -4.50 -15.99
C GLN A 194 11.25 -4.98 -17.09
N ASP A 195 10.95 -4.14 -18.09
CA ASP A 195 10.05 -4.48 -19.19
C ASP A 195 10.62 -5.62 -20.04
N ALA A 196 11.90 -5.55 -20.44
CA ALA A 196 12.54 -6.64 -21.18
C ALA A 196 12.55 -7.98 -20.41
N PHE A 197 12.69 -7.92 -19.09
CA PHE A 197 12.63 -9.12 -18.25
C PHE A 197 11.21 -9.60 -18.03
N SER A 198 10.21 -8.71 -17.94
CA SER A 198 8.79 -9.03 -17.92
C SER A 198 8.37 -9.77 -19.19
N ASP A 199 8.73 -9.29 -20.38
CA ASP A 199 8.49 -9.96 -21.66
C ASP A 199 9.17 -11.35 -21.74
N HIS A 200 10.32 -11.47 -21.09
CA HIS A 200 11.00 -12.75 -21.00
C HIS A 200 10.23 -13.73 -20.10
N ILE A 201 9.74 -13.28 -18.96
CA ILE A 201 8.92 -14.07 -18.03
C ILE A 201 7.62 -14.54 -18.73
N ASP A 202 6.98 -13.69 -19.55
CA ASP A 202 5.78 -14.07 -20.32
C ASP A 202 6.03 -15.28 -21.19
N ARG A 203 7.15 -15.29 -21.90
CA ARG A 203 7.53 -16.40 -22.79
C ARG A 203 7.82 -17.69 -22.04
N VAL A 204 8.34 -17.60 -20.81
CA VAL A 204 8.75 -18.76 -20.01
C VAL A 204 7.61 -19.35 -19.22
N PHE A 205 6.79 -18.52 -18.56
CA PHE A 205 5.77 -18.97 -17.60
C PHE A 205 4.35 -19.03 -18.19
N GLY A 206 4.09 -18.39 -19.34
CA GLY A 206 2.77 -18.37 -19.98
C GLY A 206 1.69 -17.82 -19.04
N ASP A 207 0.60 -18.56 -18.83
CA ASP A 207 -0.54 -18.14 -18.01
C ASP A 207 -0.19 -17.79 -16.56
N HIS A 208 0.97 -18.22 -16.07
CA HIS A 208 1.43 -17.95 -14.70
C HIS A 208 2.40 -16.75 -14.63
N ALA A 209 2.65 -16.10 -15.77
CA ALA A 209 3.64 -15.02 -15.88
C ALA A 209 3.30 -13.83 -14.98
N ALA A 210 2.03 -13.42 -14.87
CA ALA A 210 1.62 -12.29 -14.04
C ALA A 210 2.09 -12.43 -12.58
N ILE A 211 1.92 -13.61 -11.99
CA ILE A 211 2.39 -13.89 -10.62
C ILE A 211 3.92 -13.97 -10.55
N ALA A 212 4.57 -14.60 -11.54
CA ALA A 212 6.02 -14.69 -11.59
C ALA A 212 6.69 -13.30 -11.74
N LYS A 213 6.09 -12.38 -12.52
CA LYS A 213 6.51 -10.98 -12.65
C LYS A 213 6.43 -10.24 -11.29
N GLY A 214 5.30 -10.35 -10.59
CA GLY A 214 5.15 -9.77 -9.26
C GLY A 214 6.22 -10.26 -8.29
N LEU A 215 6.48 -11.57 -8.27
CA LEU A 215 7.47 -12.19 -7.38
C LEU A 215 8.92 -11.79 -7.71
N LEU A 216 9.30 -11.71 -9.00
CA LEU A 216 10.69 -11.55 -9.41
C LEU A 216 11.07 -10.10 -9.71
N VAL A 217 10.20 -9.33 -10.35
CA VAL A 217 10.52 -7.98 -10.86
C VAL A 217 9.64 -6.87 -10.31
N ASN A 218 8.76 -7.17 -9.36
CA ASN A 218 7.84 -6.18 -8.79
C ASN A 218 6.87 -5.57 -9.84
N ASP A 219 6.59 -6.31 -10.90
CA ASP A 219 5.63 -5.91 -11.91
C ASP A 219 4.28 -6.61 -11.67
N THR A 220 3.31 -5.83 -11.25
CA THR A 220 1.96 -6.30 -10.91
C THR A 220 0.90 -5.83 -11.89
N ARG A 221 1.29 -5.21 -13.02
CA ARG A 221 0.37 -4.62 -14.01
C ARG A 221 -0.61 -5.64 -14.60
N ASP A 222 -0.12 -6.85 -14.84
CA ASP A 222 -0.91 -7.93 -15.46
C ASP A 222 -1.66 -8.79 -14.44
N ILE A 223 -1.60 -8.46 -13.15
CA ILE A 223 -2.32 -9.20 -12.13
C ILE A 223 -3.80 -8.82 -12.17
N ASP A 224 -4.64 -9.81 -12.43
CA ASP A 224 -6.09 -9.65 -12.40
C ASP A 224 -6.58 -9.12 -11.04
N VAL A 225 -7.57 -8.23 -11.08
CA VAL A 225 -8.14 -7.56 -9.89
C VAL A 225 -8.66 -8.56 -8.86
N ARG A 226 -9.22 -9.69 -9.31
CA ARG A 226 -9.68 -10.75 -8.40
C ARG A 226 -8.52 -11.39 -7.65
N THR A 227 -7.45 -11.66 -8.37
CA THR A 227 -6.21 -12.19 -7.79
C THR A 227 -5.62 -11.21 -6.79
N ASP A 228 -5.49 -9.93 -7.14
CA ASP A 228 -5.01 -8.89 -6.22
C ASP A 228 -5.90 -8.77 -4.97
N THR A 229 -7.23 -8.79 -5.16
CA THR A 229 -8.19 -8.78 -4.04
C THR A 229 -8.07 -10.04 -3.17
N ALA A 230 -7.84 -11.21 -3.76
CA ALA A 230 -7.63 -12.44 -3.00
C ALA A 230 -6.36 -12.36 -2.13
N PHE A 231 -5.27 -11.81 -2.64
CA PHE A 231 -4.05 -11.54 -1.86
C PHE A 231 -4.28 -10.51 -0.74
N LYS A 232 -5.05 -9.46 -0.99
CA LYS A 232 -5.43 -8.47 0.04
C LYS A 232 -6.26 -9.11 1.14
N ARG A 233 -7.29 -9.87 0.80
CA ARG A 233 -8.19 -10.54 1.77
C ARG A 233 -7.49 -11.64 2.56
N SER A 234 -6.62 -12.42 1.94
CA SER A 234 -5.80 -13.43 2.64
C SER A 234 -4.68 -12.81 3.48
N GLY A 235 -4.43 -11.47 3.34
CA GLY A 235 -3.37 -10.74 4.03
C GLY A 235 -1.95 -11.08 3.55
N THR A 236 -1.83 -11.48 2.30
CA THR A 236 -0.58 -11.95 1.68
C THR A 236 -0.09 -11.06 0.53
N SER A 237 -0.65 -9.84 0.36
CA SER A 237 -0.25 -8.88 -0.69
C SER A 237 1.25 -8.58 -0.69
N HIS A 238 1.91 -8.67 0.48
CA HIS A 238 3.36 -8.49 0.61
C HIS A 238 4.19 -9.55 -0.13
N ILE A 239 3.59 -10.66 -0.57
CA ILE A 239 4.23 -11.69 -1.40
C ILE A 239 4.31 -11.24 -2.85
N LEU A 240 3.32 -10.49 -3.36
CA LEU A 240 3.33 -9.95 -4.73
C LEU A 240 4.29 -8.76 -4.90
N ALA A 241 4.51 -8.00 -3.83
CA ALA A 241 5.46 -6.89 -3.85
C ALA A 241 6.86 -7.37 -3.49
N VAL A 242 7.87 -6.96 -4.24
CA VAL A 242 9.26 -7.28 -3.91
C VAL A 242 9.62 -6.71 -2.54
N SER A 243 9.97 -7.58 -1.61
CA SER A 243 10.24 -7.29 -0.22
C SER A 243 11.66 -7.69 0.21
N GLY A 244 12.04 -7.27 1.42
CA GLY A 244 13.31 -7.72 2.00
C GLY A 244 13.43 -9.23 2.15
N MET A 245 12.31 -9.94 2.30
CA MET A 245 12.28 -11.39 2.32
C MET A 245 12.71 -11.97 0.97
N HIS A 246 12.23 -11.43 -0.15
CA HIS A 246 12.58 -11.85 -1.50
C HIS A 246 14.09 -11.73 -1.75
N ILE A 247 14.67 -10.57 -1.44
CA ILE A 247 16.11 -10.35 -1.56
C ILE A 247 16.89 -11.32 -0.67
N SER A 248 16.46 -11.52 0.57
CA SER A 248 17.12 -12.43 1.51
C SER A 248 17.06 -13.88 1.03
N LEU A 249 15.93 -14.33 0.46
CA LEU A 249 15.76 -15.68 -0.06
C LEU A 249 16.65 -15.90 -1.31
N LEU A 250 16.62 -14.98 -2.28
CA LEU A 250 17.40 -15.08 -3.50
C LEU A 250 18.91 -15.02 -3.22
N MET A 251 19.34 -14.02 -2.44
CA MET A 251 20.77 -13.88 -2.11
C MET A 251 21.25 -15.03 -1.21
N GLY A 252 20.40 -15.52 -0.31
CA GLY A 252 20.67 -16.69 0.53
C GLY A 252 20.80 -17.98 -0.28
N ALA A 253 19.91 -18.20 -1.25
CA ALA A 253 20.00 -19.34 -2.16
C ALA A 253 21.27 -19.27 -3.02
N LEU A 254 21.59 -18.10 -3.56
CA LEU A 254 22.83 -17.88 -4.32
C LEU A 254 24.08 -18.12 -3.47
N ASP A 255 24.10 -17.61 -2.22
CA ASP A 255 25.21 -17.86 -1.29
C ASP A 255 25.39 -19.36 -0.99
N LEU A 256 24.29 -20.09 -0.84
CA LEU A 256 24.32 -21.54 -0.63
C LEU A 256 24.92 -22.29 -1.82
N VAL A 257 24.53 -21.92 -3.05
CA VAL A 257 25.09 -22.48 -4.29
C VAL A 257 26.59 -22.18 -4.40
N LEU A 258 26.98 -20.91 -4.23
CA LEU A 258 28.39 -20.50 -4.31
C LEU A 258 29.25 -21.14 -3.22
N ARG A 259 28.71 -21.42 -2.05
CA ARG A 259 29.38 -22.19 -0.99
C ARG A 259 29.57 -23.65 -1.40
N SER A 260 28.56 -24.27 -2.01
CA SER A 260 28.63 -25.68 -2.40
C SER A 260 29.69 -25.93 -3.47
N ILE A 261 29.93 -24.96 -4.37
CA ILE A 261 31.03 -24.98 -5.35
C ILE A 261 32.35 -24.39 -4.82
N ARG A 262 32.41 -24.13 -3.50
CA ARG A 262 33.62 -23.69 -2.78
C ARG A 262 34.24 -22.37 -3.27
N VAL A 263 33.43 -21.42 -3.74
CA VAL A 263 33.89 -20.06 -4.11
C VAL A 263 34.47 -19.35 -2.90
N LYS A 264 35.62 -18.70 -3.05
CA LYS A 264 36.26 -17.89 -1.99
C LYS A 264 35.30 -16.81 -1.46
N LYS A 265 35.30 -16.57 -0.15
CA LYS A 265 34.33 -15.72 0.52
C LYS A 265 34.26 -14.30 -0.07
N ILE A 266 35.40 -13.66 -0.36
CA ILE A 266 35.43 -12.30 -0.92
C ILE A 266 34.83 -12.24 -2.34
N ILE A 267 35.07 -13.24 -3.18
CA ILE A 267 34.49 -13.35 -4.51
C ILE A 267 33.00 -13.59 -4.43
N ARG A 268 32.57 -14.41 -3.46
CA ARG A 268 31.15 -14.67 -3.21
C ARG A 268 30.41 -13.40 -2.80
N ILE A 269 30.97 -12.58 -1.89
CA ILE A 269 30.43 -11.28 -1.52
C ILE A 269 30.31 -10.37 -2.75
N ALA A 270 31.34 -10.31 -3.60
CA ALA A 270 31.33 -9.52 -4.83
C ALA A 270 30.22 -9.97 -5.79
N ILE A 271 30.09 -11.27 -6.04
CA ILE A 271 29.04 -11.82 -6.91
C ILE A 271 27.66 -11.50 -6.36
N ILE A 272 27.41 -11.76 -5.06
CA ILE A 272 26.12 -11.50 -4.44
C ILE A 272 25.79 -10.00 -4.47
N SER A 273 26.79 -9.12 -4.28
CA SER A 273 26.59 -7.68 -4.35
C SER A 273 26.18 -7.22 -5.76
N ILE A 274 26.81 -7.75 -6.80
CA ILE A 274 26.46 -7.43 -8.19
C ILE A 274 25.04 -7.93 -8.51
N VAL A 275 24.72 -9.18 -8.12
CA VAL A 275 23.38 -9.75 -8.35
C VAL A 275 22.31 -9.00 -7.55
N ALA A 276 22.61 -8.55 -6.32
CA ALA A 276 21.68 -7.75 -5.53
C ALA A 276 21.41 -6.37 -6.17
N LEU A 277 22.42 -5.71 -6.74
CA LEU A 277 22.23 -4.46 -7.50
C LEU A 277 21.41 -4.68 -8.78
N PHE A 278 21.70 -5.76 -9.51
CA PHE A 278 20.92 -6.14 -10.69
C PHE A 278 19.44 -6.37 -10.31
N PHE A 279 19.19 -7.13 -9.25
CA PHE A 279 17.83 -7.39 -8.77
C PHE A 279 17.13 -6.11 -8.26
N LEU A 280 17.88 -5.19 -7.65
CA LEU A 280 17.37 -3.88 -7.25
C LEU A 280 16.94 -3.04 -8.45
N ALA A 281 17.69 -3.08 -9.54
CA ALA A 281 17.33 -2.43 -10.80
C ALA A 281 16.07 -3.06 -11.40
N LEU A 282 15.98 -4.40 -11.46
CA LEU A 282 14.78 -5.11 -11.93
C LEU A 282 13.53 -4.77 -11.09
N ALA A 283 13.69 -4.52 -9.80
CA ALA A 283 12.60 -4.10 -8.91
C ALA A 283 12.30 -2.58 -8.97
N ALA A 284 12.78 -1.88 -10.00
CA ALA A 284 12.59 -0.43 -10.20
C ALA A 284 12.89 0.41 -8.93
N PHE A 285 13.93 0.04 -8.19
CA PHE A 285 14.34 0.70 -6.93
C PHE A 285 13.22 0.83 -5.88
N ALA A 286 12.33 -0.14 -5.78
CA ALA A 286 11.31 -0.17 -4.73
C ALA A 286 11.94 0.06 -3.35
N ALA A 287 11.33 0.93 -2.51
CA ALA A 287 11.90 1.38 -1.22
C ALA A 287 12.22 0.21 -0.27
N SER A 288 11.38 -0.83 -0.25
CA SER A 288 11.60 -2.06 0.53
C SER A 288 12.83 -2.85 0.07
N ALA A 289 13.07 -2.88 -1.25
CA ALA A 289 14.23 -3.52 -1.87
C ALA A 289 15.52 -2.72 -1.58
N VAL A 290 15.48 -1.40 -1.80
CA VAL A 290 16.60 -0.48 -1.49
C VAL A 290 17.06 -0.64 -0.05
N ARG A 291 16.11 -0.60 0.92
CA ARG A 291 16.42 -0.82 2.34
C ARG A 291 17.16 -2.14 2.57
N SER A 292 16.68 -3.22 1.97
CA SER A 292 17.23 -4.55 2.21
C SER A 292 18.63 -4.72 1.61
N VAL A 293 18.88 -4.12 0.46
CA VAL A 293 20.22 -4.11 -0.17
C VAL A 293 21.20 -3.27 0.66
N ILE A 294 20.77 -2.10 1.19
CA ILE A 294 21.60 -1.30 2.09
C ILE A 294 21.95 -2.09 3.37
N MET A 295 20.96 -2.79 3.95
CA MET A 295 21.21 -3.64 5.14
C MET A 295 22.17 -4.80 4.82
N LEU A 296 22.04 -5.42 3.64
CA LEU A 296 22.95 -6.48 3.18
C LEU A 296 24.38 -5.95 3.04
N TYR A 297 24.55 -4.76 2.45
CA TYR A 297 25.88 -4.13 2.32
C TYR A 297 26.45 -3.70 3.67
N ALA A 298 25.62 -3.24 4.60
CA ALA A 298 26.07 -2.95 5.96
C ALA A 298 26.65 -4.19 6.64
N VAL A 299 26.01 -5.36 6.48
CA VAL A 299 26.53 -6.63 7.00
C VAL A 299 27.86 -7.00 6.33
N TYR A 300 27.98 -6.85 5.00
CA TYR A 300 29.23 -7.15 4.28
C TYR A 300 30.35 -6.16 4.64
N LEU A 301 30.02 -4.88 4.81
CA LEU A 301 31.00 -3.87 5.24
C LEU A 301 31.54 -4.18 6.65
N CYS A 302 30.66 -4.48 7.61
CA CYS A 302 31.08 -4.91 8.94
C CYS A 302 31.98 -6.14 8.89
N TYR A 303 31.62 -7.11 8.04
CA TYR A 303 32.44 -8.29 7.83
C TYR A 303 33.85 -7.96 7.27
N ILE A 304 33.95 -7.07 6.28
CA ILE A 304 35.23 -6.66 5.69
C ILE A 304 36.08 -5.90 6.71
N LEU A 305 35.43 -5.09 7.56
CA LEU A 305 36.08 -4.29 8.62
C LEU A 305 36.39 -5.11 9.88
N TYR A 306 36.02 -6.40 9.92
CA TYR A 306 36.14 -7.28 11.10
C TYR A 306 35.37 -6.77 12.33
N GLU A 307 34.25 -6.06 12.08
CA GLU A 307 33.36 -5.55 13.11
C GLU A 307 32.07 -6.41 13.21
N GLU A 308 31.43 -6.38 14.39
CA GLU A 308 30.14 -7.03 14.59
C GLU A 308 29.02 -6.23 13.91
N SER A 309 28.20 -6.92 13.12
CA SER A 309 27.04 -6.28 12.47
C SER A 309 25.91 -6.09 13.47
N ASP A 310 25.38 -4.85 13.55
CA ASP A 310 24.17 -4.53 14.31
C ASP A 310 23.00 -4.27 13.38
N SER A 311 22.07 -5.23 13.30
CA SER A 311 20.91 -5.17 12.39
C SER A 311 19.98 -4.00 12.71
N GLN A 312 19.87 -3.57 13.97
CA GLN A 312 19.03 -2.42 14.34
C GLN A 312 19.64 -1.11 13.82
N THR A 313 20.93 -0.91 14.05
CA THR A 313 21.65 0.26 13.50
C THR A 313 21.59 0.28 11.97
N SER A 314 21.78 -0.87 11.31
CA SER A 314 21.68 -0.99 9.86
C SER A 314 20.28 -0.64 9.34
N LEU A 315 19.21 -1.03 10.05
CA LEU A 315 17.83 -0.67 9.73
C LEU A 315 17.62 0.84 9.79
N PHE A 316 18.01 1.50 10.89
CA PHE A 316 17.84 2.94 11.05
C PHE A 316 18.65 3.75 10.01
N ILE A 317 19.89 3.34 9.73
CA ILE A 317 20.72 3.98 8.70
C ILE A 317 20.10 3.81 7.34
N SER A 318 19.60 2.62 6.98
CA SER A 318 19.02 2.39 5.65
C SER A 318 17.81 3.29 5.35
N ILE A 319 16.91 3.43 6.32
CA ILE A 319 15.75 4.32 6.18
C ILE A 319 16.18 5.80 6.17
N SER A 320 17.14 6.18 7.03
CA SER A 320 17.66 7.55 7.03
C SER A 320 18.28 7.94 5.69
N LEU A 321 18.99 7.02 5.04
CA LEU A 321 19.53 7.24 3.71
C LEU A 321 18.41 7.38 2.65
N ILE A 322 17.39 6.54 2.70
CA ILE A 322 16.25 6.65 1.78
C ILE A 322 15.59 8.03 1.92
N VAL A 323 15.29 8.46 3.14
CA VAL A 323 14.67 9.78 3.40
C VAL A 323 15.60 10.93 3.01
N LEU A 324 16.91 10.79 3.19
CA LEU A 324 17.90 11.81 2.80
C LEU A 324 17.93 12.02 1.28
N PHE A 325 17.91 10.93 0.50
CA PHE A 325 17.95 11.01 -0.96
C PHE A 325 16.57 11.27 -1.59
N SER A 326 15.50 10.85 -0.92
CA SER A 326 14.12 11.07 -1.36
C SER A 326 13.25 11.50 -0.18
N PRO A 327 13.20 12.82 0.15
CA PRO A 327 12.42 13.31 1.29
C PRO A 327 10.93 12.99 1.25
N TYR A 328 10.35 12.87 0.06
CA TYR A 328 8.97 12.43 -0.12
C TYR A 328 8.71 11.01 0.36
N SER A 329 9.74 10.18 0.50
CA SER A 329 9.59 8.82 1.05
C SER A 329 9.04 8.80 2.49
N VAL A 330 9.05 9.93 3.21
CA VAL A 330 8.37 10.06 4.52
C VAL A 330 6.85 9.83 4.39
N TYR A 331 6.27 10.09 3.23
CA TYR A 331 4.85 9.85 2.96
C TYR A 331 4.58 8.48 2.34
N ASP A 332 5.61 7.71 1.99
CA ASP A 332 5.47 6.36 1.44
C ASP A 332 5.09 5.36 2.55
N ILE A 333 3.86 4.87 2.47
CA ILE A 333 3.32 3.88 3.40
C ILE A 333 4.11 2.58 3.34
N GLY A 334 4.50 2.13 2.14
CA GLY A 334 5.26 0.90 1.92
C GLY A 334 6.61 0.94 2.65
N MET A 335 7.28 2.09 2.65
CA MET A 335 8.50 2.31 3.41
C MET A 335 8.27 2.13 4.93
N TRP A 336 7.23 2.76 5.48
CA TRP A 336 6.91 2.66 6.91
C TRP A 336 6.45 1.27 7.32
N MET A 337 5.63 0.60 6.49
CA MET A 337 5.22 -0.78 6.74
C MET A 337 6.44 -1.70 6.80
N SER A 338 7.35 -1.57 5.85
CA SER A 338 8.58 -2.35 5.80
C SER A 338 9.50 -2.07 7.00
N PHE A 339 9.62 -0.81 7.42
CA PHE A 339 10.40 -0.41 8.60
C PHE A 339 9.83 -0.97 9.89
N LEU A 340 8.53 -0.73 10.15
CA LEU A 340 7.88 -1.14 11.40
C LEU A 340 7.84 -2.66 11.56
N ALA A 341 7.50 -3.40 10.49
CA ALA A 341 7.54 -4.86 10.52
C ALA A 341 8.95 -5.38 10.87
N THR A 342 9.98 -4.84 10.21
CA THR A 342 11.37 -5.26 10.47
C THR A 342 11.82 -4.87 11.88
N LEU A 343 11.48 -3.67 12.35
CA LEU A 343 11.79 -3.22 13.70
C LEU A 343 11.16 -4.15 14.75
N GLY A 344 9.89 -4.49 14.59
CA GLY A 344 9.19 -5.44 15.46
C GLY A 344 9.89 -6.79 15.50
N LEU A 345 10.25 -7.32 14.33
CA LEU A 345 10.95 -8.59 14.24
C LEU A 345 12.36 -8.54 14.88
N LEU A 346 13.10 -7.45 14.72
CA LEU A 346 14.44 -7.31 15.33
C LEU A 346 14.41 -7.10 16.83
N VAL A 347 13.34 -6.50 17.39
CA VAL A 347 13.25 -6.18 18.81
C VAL A 347 12.53 -7.27 19.60
N VAL A 348 11.42 -7.78 19.10
CA VAL A 348 10.51 -8.67 19.87
C VAL A 348 10.76 -10.15 19.57
N TYR A 349 10.90 -10.51 18.30
CA TYR A 349 11.00 -11.91 17.89
C TYR A 349 12.19 -12.68 18.51
N PRO A 350 13.43 -12.13 18.65
CA PRO A 350 14.54 -12.86 19.27
C PRO A 350 14.24 -13.29 20.70
N GLN A 351 13.58 -12.42 21.48
CA GLN A 351 13.24 -12.69 22.89
C GLN A 351 12.26 -13.87 23.03
N PHE A 352 11.37 -14.04 22.04
CA PHE A 352 10.46 -15.18 21.97
C PHE A 352 11.19 -16.44 21.49
N SER A 353 11.95 -16.34 20.41
CA SER A 353 12.64 -17.46 19.78
C SER A 353 13.67 -18.11 20.72
N GLU A 354 14.38 -17.33 21.55
CA GLU A 354 15.33 -17.82 22.55
C GLU A 354 14.65 -18.65 23.64
N LYS A 355 13.40 -18.33 24.00
CA LYS A 355 12.64 -19.06 25.03
C LYS A 355 12.01 -20.35 24.53
N MET A 356 11.95 -20.54 23.21
CA MET A 356 11.42 -21.74 22.57
C MET A 356 12.52 -22.50 21.82
N PRO A 357 13.49 -23.13 22.52
CA PRO A 357 14.51 -23.94 21.86
C PRO A 357 13.86 -25.18 21.24
N TYR A 358 14.46 -25.68 20.16
CA TYR A 358 14.00 -26.92 19.56
C TYR A 358 14.20 -28.10 20.53
N PRO A 359 13.16 -28.90 20.78
CA PRO A 359 13.18 -29.94 21.80
C PRO A 359 14.12 -31.08 21.41
N LYS A 360 14.84 -31.58 22.43
CA LYS A 360 15.69 -32.78 22.37
C LYS A 360 14.93 -33.92 23.00
N HIS A 361 14.36 -34.83 22.22
CA HIS A 361 13.66 -36.02 22.73
C HIS A 361 14.32 -37.29 22.21
N LYS A 362 14.33 -38.38 23.00
CA LYS A 362 14.94 -39.66 22.62
C LYS A 362 14.18 -40.31 21.45
N ASN A 363 12.86 -40.30 21.48
CA ASN A 363 12.02 -40.86 20.42
C ASN A 363 12.06 -39.90 19.20
N ARG A 364 12.42 -40.47 18.02
CA ARG A 364 12.59 -39.71 16.77
C ARG A 364 11.27 -39.08 16.28
N PHE A 365 10.15 -39.83 16.43
CA PHE A 365 8.83 -39.35 16.00
C PHE A 365 8.36 -38.15 16.87
N ILE A 366 8.39 -38.31 18.21
CA ILE A 366 8.01 -37.25 19.15
C ILE A 366 8.91 -36.00 18.95
N ARG A 367 10.21 -36.23 18.78
CA ARG A 367 11.16 -35.13 18.51
C ARG A 367 10.80 -34.37 17.24
N TYR A 368 10.42 -35.09 16.16
CA TYR A 368 10.03 -34.45 14.90
C TYR A 368 8.72 -33.66 15.05
N SER A 369 7.68 -34.25 15.64
CA SER A 369 6.39 -33.59 15.89
C SER A 369 6.53 -32.35 16.77
N LEU A 370 7.31 -32.42 17.83
CA LEU A 370 7.59 -31.25 18.67
C LEU A 370 8.40 -30.16 17.93
N ARG A 371 9.32 -30.54 17.03
CA ARG A 371 10.05 -29.57 16.20
C ARG A 371 9.13 -28.85 15.23
N VAL A 372 8.21 -29.58 14.60
CA VAL A 372 7.18 -28.99 13.72
C VAL A 372 6.31 -28.03 14.53
N LEU A 373 5.85 -28.41 15.71
CA LEU A 373 5.04 -27.55 16.58
C LEU A 373 5.77 -26.25 16.95
N VAL A 374 7.05 -26.35 17.35
CA VAL A 374 7.88 -25.17 17.66
C VAL A 374 8.11 -24.32 16.43
N TRP A 375 8.31 -24.91 15.26
CA TRP A 375 8.43 -24.20 14.01
C TRP A 375 7.13 -23.45 13.67
N CYS A 376 5.97 -24.08 13.76
CA CYS A 376 4.67 -23.45 13.58
C CYS A 376 4.48 -22.26 14.54
N ALA A 377 4.78 -22.46 15.84
CA ALA A 377 4.66 -21.39 16.83
C ALA A 377 5.60 -20.21 16.53
N LYS A 378 6.82 -20.45 16.08
CA LYS A 378 7.77 -19.40 15.68
C LYS A 378 7.30 -18.66 14.44
N THR A 379 6.78 -19.35 13.44
CA THR A 379 6.25 -18.75 12.20
C THR A 379 5.00 -17.90 12.47
N LEU A 380 4.07 -18.42 13.27
CA LEU A 380 2.90 -17.64 13.71
C LEU A 380 3.33 -16.38 14.49
N MET A 381 4.32 -16.50 15.37
CA MET A 381 4.81 -15.35 16.13
C MET A 381 5.44 -14.28 15.24
N ILE A 382 6.12 -14.64 14.16
CA ILE A 382 6.62 -13.67 13.15
C ILE A 382 5.45 -12.87 12.59
N THR A 383 4.37 -13.56 12.15
CA THR A 383 3.19 -12.90 11.59
C THR A 383 2.47 -12.02 12.63
N VAL A 384 2.32 -12.50 13.85
CA VAL A 384 1.70 -11.74 14.96
C VAL A 384 2.49 -10.48 15.26
N VAL A 385 3.80 -10.58 15.41
CA VAL A 385 4.68 -9.43 15.72
C VAL A 385 4.66 -8.43 14.58
N ALA A 386 4.75 -8.87 13.33
CA ALA A 386 4.71 -7.97 12.18
C ALA A 386 3.38 -7.21 12.12
N ASN A 387 2.23 -7.92 12.17
CA ASN A 387 0.91 -7.28 12.14
C ASN A 387 0.67 -6.35 13.32
N PHE A 388 1.18 -6.69 14.51
CA PHE A 388 1.07 -5.84 15.68
C PHE A 388 1.76 -4.48 15.48
N PHE A 389 2.96 -4.46 14.90
CA PHE A 389 3.66 -3.22 14.58
C PHE A 389 3.03 -2.46 13.42
N LEU A 390 2.35 -3.15 12.52
CA LEU A 390 1.65 -2.56 11.39
C LEU A 390 0.25 -2.01 11.74
N LEU A 391 -0.33 -2.41 12.87
CA LEU A 391 -1.68 -2.08 13.27
C LEU A 391 -2.04 -0.58 13.14
N PRO A 392 -1.19 0.37 13.59
CA PRO A 392 -1.49 1.80 13.46
C PRO A 392 -1.65 2.26 12.00
N ILE A 393 -0.80 1.72 11.10
CA ILE A 393 -0.85 2.03 9.67
C ILE A 393 -2.09 1.37 9.04
N MET A 394 -2.33 0.10 9.34
CA MET A 394 -3.50 -0.63 8.84
C MET A 394 -4.80 0.06 9.25
N TRP A 395 -4.89 0.52 10.50
CA TRP A 395 -6.04 1.28 10.96
C TRP A 395 -6.21 2.61 10.21
N TYR A 396 -5.14 3.41 10.12
CA TYR A 396 -5.25 4.78 9.60
C TYR A 396 -5.44 4.84 8.07
N PHE A 397 -4.74 3.96 7.33
CA PHE A 397 -4.72 4.01 5.87
C PHE A 397 -5.66 2.99 5.21
N PHE A 398 -5.76 1.79 5.75
CA PHE A 398 -6.52 0.71 5.11
C PHE A 398 -7.87 0.42 5.76
N GLY A 399 -8.10 0.87 6.99
CA GLY A 399 -9.37 0.69 7.69
C GLY A 399 -9.78 -0.77 7.94
N SER A 400 -8.93 -1.74 7.60
CA SER A 400 -9.20 -3.17 7.75
C SER A 400 -7.94 -3.96 8.05
N ILE A 401 -8.10 -5.16 8.64
CA ILE A 401 -7.02 -6.11 8.89
C ILE A 401 -7.48 -7.52 8.53
N SER A 402 -6.58 -8.28 7.90
CA SER A 402 -6.84 -9.69 7.60
C SER A 402 -6.39 -10.60 8.76
N ILE A 403 -7.35 -11.26 9.40
CA ILE A 403 -7.08 -12.32 10.40
C ILE A 403 -6.64 -13.61 9.69
N SER A 404 -7.15 -13.86 8.47
CA SER A 404 -6.73 -14.96 7.61
C SER A 404 -5.23 -14.96 7.32
N ALA A 405 -4.55 -13.81 7.47
CA ALA A 405 -3.10 -13.71 7.32
C ALA A 405 -2.32 -14.66 8.24
N LEU A 406 -2.82 -14.95 9.45
CA LEU A 406 -2.13 -15.80 10.40
C LEU A 406 -1.98 -17.26 9.90
N PRO A 407 -3.09 -18.00 9.61
CA PRO A 407 -2.99 -19.34 9.09
C PRO A 407 -2.48 -19.39 7.65
N CYS A 408 -2.81 -18.40 6.81
CA CYS A 408 -2.37 -18.34 5.44
C CYS A 408 -0.83 -18.24 5.34
N ASN A 409 -0.20 -17.32 6.06
CA ASN A 409 1.25 -17.17 6.08
C ASN A 409 1.96 -18.41 6.66
N LEU A 410 1.36 -19.10 7.62
CA LEU A 410 1.93 -20.34 8.14
C LEU A 410 2.07 -21.41 7.04
N VAL A 411 1.04 -21.55 6.19
CA VAL A 411 1.03 -22.54 5.10
C VAL A 411 1.85 -22.06 3.89
N LEU A 412 1.79 -20.76 3.56
CA LEU A 412 2.48 -20.21 2.39
C LEU A 412 3.99 -20.02 2.60
N SER A 413 4.44 -19.74 3.82
CA SER A 413 5.87 -19.46 4.10
C SER A 413 6.84 -20.54 3.56
N PRO A 414 6.61 -21.87 3.79
CA PRO A 414 7.49 -22.89 3.21
C PRO A 414 7.39 -22.96 1.68
N ILE A 415 6.22 -22.71 1.10
CA ILE A 415 5.99 -22.76 -0.35
C ILE A 415 6.75 -21.61 -1.01
N VAL A 416 6.59 -20.38 -0.54
CA VAL A 416 7.27 -19.19 -1.08
C VAL A 416 8.79 -19.31 -0.94
N THR A 417 9.28 -19.90 0.16
CA THR A 417 10.72 -20.13 0.38
C THR A 417 11.34 -20.99 -0.72
N VAL A 418 10.60 -21.95 -1.27
CA VAL A 418 11.05 -22.82 -2.37
C VAL A 418 10.70 -22.19 -3.72
N LEU A 419 9.50 -21.61 -3.86
CA LEU A 419 8.98 -21.05 -5.09
C LEU A 419 9.88 -19.91 -5.62
N MET A 420 10.27 -19.01 -4.76
CA MET A 420 11.02 -17.81 -5.14
C MET A 420 12.38 -18.14 -5.82
N PRO A 421 13.28 -18.94 -5.22
CA PRO A 421 14.50 -19.37 -5.90
C PRO A 421 14.22 -20.23 -7.14
N LEU A 422 13.19 -21.06 -7.10
CA LEU A 422 12.81 -21.90 -8.24
C LEU A 422 12.36 -21.04 -9.43
N CYS A 423 11.51 -20.03 -9.22
CA CYS A 423 11.11 -19.08 -10.26
C CYS A 423 12.33 -18.34 -10.85
N ALA A 424 13.28 -17.90 -10.00
CA ALA A 424 14.50 -17.26 -10.48
C ALA A 424 15.36 -18.21 -11.35
N ILE A 425 15.50 -19.47 -10.96
CA ILE A 425 16.17 -20.49 -11.76
C ILE A 425 15.40 -20.75 -13.06
N THR A 426 14.08 -20.87 -12.98
CA THR A 426 13.20 -21.10 -14.12
C THR A 426 13.29 -19.96 -15.13
N ALA A 427 13.33 -18.71 -14.69
CA ALA A 427 13.53 -17.56 -15.57
C ALA A 427 14.84 -17.65 -16.38
N ILE A 428 15.90 -18.25 -15.82
CA ILE A 428 17.19 -18.41 -16.50
C ILE A 428 17.21 -19.67 -17.40
N VAL A 429 16.74 -20.80 -16.86
CA VAL A 429 16.88 -22.12 -17.49
C VAL A 429 15.69 -22.45 -18.40
N GLY A 430 14.53 -21.83 -18.17
CA GLY A 430 13.27 -22.16 -18.84
C GLY A 430 13.27 -22.01 -20.37
N VAL A 431 14.16 -21.18 -20.89
CA VAL A 431 14.34 -20.99 -22.35
C VAL A 431 15.12 -22.15 -23.00
N ILE A 432 15.87 -22.94 -22.22
CA ILE A 432 16.69 -24.01 -22.77
C ILE A 432 15.77 -25.20 -23.11
N PRO A 433 15.69 -25.61 -24.40
CA PRO A 433 14.84 -26.72 -24.80
C PRO A 433 15.16 -27.99 -23.99
N TYR A 434 14.11 -28.73 -23.63
CA TYR A 434 14.13 -29.97 -22.82
C TYR A 434 14.59 -29.78 -21.35
N VAL A 435 15.63 -28.96 -21.09
CA VAL A 435 16.13 -28.71 -19.72
C VAL A 435 15.18 -27.81 -18.93
N GLY A 436 14.59 -26.79 -19.59
CA GLY A 436 13.66 -25.85 -18.96
C GLY A 436 12.32 -26.47 -18.56
N ILE A 437 11.81 -27.45 -19.31
CA ILE A 437 10.48 -28.01 -19.14
C ILE A 437 10.17 -28.44 -17.69
N PRO A 438 11.02 -29.24 -17.02
CA PRO A 438 10.73 -29.67 -15.64
C PRO A 438 10.73 -28.49 -14.64
N PHE A 439 11.53 -27.45 -14.87
CA PHE A 439 11.57 -26.26 -14.02
C PHE A 439 10.31 -25.40 -14.20
N VAL A 440 9.89 -25.16 -15.44
CA VAL A 440 8.64 -24.46 -15.77
C VAL A 440 7.45 -25.21 -15.16
N PHE A 441 7.38 -26.54 -15.38
CA PHE A 441 6.31 -27.37 -14.83
C PHE A 441 6.25 -27.29 -13.29
N ALA A 442 7.40 -27.42 -12.63
CA ALA A 442 7.46 -27.38 -11.16
C ALA A 442 7.09 -25.98 -10.61
N SER A 443 7.57 -24.90 -11.24
CA SER A 443 7.23 -23.53 -10.85
C SER A 443 5.74 -23.26 -11.01
N ASN A 444 5.17 -23.60 -12.18
CA ASN A 444 3.75 -23.37 -12.45
C ASN A 444 2.87 -24.17 -11.47
N LYS A 445 3.23 -25.41 -11.15
CA LYS A 445 2.49 -26.20 -10.15
C LYS A 445 2.58 -25.65 -8.74
N LEU A 446 3.68 -25.05 -8.35
CA LEU A 446 3.80 -24.37 -7.07
C LEU A 446 3.04 -23.04 -7.05
N ILE A 447 2.98 -22.30 -8.18
CA ILE A 447 2.12 -21.12 -8.32
C ILE A 447 0.66 -21.52 -8.21
N ASP A 448 0.20 -22.58 -8.90
CA ASP A 448 -1.16 -23.13 -8.77
C ASP A 448 -1.50 -23.44 -7.30
N LEU A 449 -0.60 -24.15 -6.61
CA LEU A 449 -0.78 -24.47 -5.18
C LEU A 449 -0.86 -23.22 -4.32
N MET A 450 0.01 -22.25 -4.55
CA MET A 450 -0.02 -20.95 -3.84
C MET A 450 -1.36 -20.25 -4.06
N MET A 451 -1.82 -20.15 -5.31
CA MET A 451 -3.09 -19.51 -5.65
C MET A 451 -4.29 -20.24 -5.04
N ALA A 452 -4.30 -21.57 -5.04
CA ALA A 452 -5.36 -22.35 -4.40
C ALA A 452 -5.47 -22.05 -2.89
N ILE A 453 -4.31 -21.91 -2.20
CA ILE A 453 -4.27 -21.57 -0.78
C ILE A 453 -4.73 -20.12 -0.56
N VAL A 454 -4.25 -19.17 -1.36
CA VAL A 454 -4.63 -17.75 -1.27
C VAL A 454 -6.14 -17.60 -1.45
N ASN A 455 -6.71 -18.22 -2.48
CA ASN A 455 -8.15 -18.16 -2.76
C ASN A 455 -8.97 -18.78 -1.63
N TYR A 456 -8.55 -19.94 -1.11
CA TYR A 456 -9.21 -20.57 0.03
C TYR A 456 -9.29 -19.65 1.25
N PHE A 457 -8.19 -19.01 1.62
CA PHE A 457 -8.17 -18.09 2.78
C PHE A 457 -8.81 -16.72 2.50
N ALA A 458 -8.90 -16.30 1.24
CA ALA A 458 -9.61 -15.08 0.84
C ALA A 458 -11.13 -15.21 0.99
N GLU A 459 -11.67 -16.42 0.81
CA GLU A 459 -13.12 -16.72 0.90
C GLU A 459 -13.61 -16.96 2.34
N VAL A 460 -12.72 -17.03 3.34
CA VAL A 460 -13.10 -17.22 4.74
C VAL A 460 -13.96 -16.05 5.21
N ARG A 461 -15.21 -16.32 5.63
CA ARG A 461 -16.26 -15.33 5.92
C ARG A 461 -15.85 -14.24 6.92
N PHE A 462 -15.05 -14.54 7.92
CA PHE A 462 -14.54 -13.59 8.92
C PHE A 462 -13.03 -13.35 8.78
N GLY A 463 -12.51 -13.58 7.59
CA GLY A 463 -11.08 -13.46 7.30
C GLY A 463 -10.56 -12.04 7.35
N VAL A 464 -11.41 -11.06 7.04
CA VAL A 464 -11.10 -9.62 7.08
C VAL A 464 -12.01 -8.96 8.10
N VAL A 465 -11.44 -8.08 8.90
CA VAL A 465 -12.16 -7.32 9.95
C VAL A 465 -11.96 -5.84 9.70
N SER A 466 -13.09 -5.09 9.70
CA SER A 466 -13.07 -3.64 9.62
C SER A 466 -12.53 -3.04 10.92
N LEU A 467 -11.69 -2.03 10.82
CA LEU A 467 -11.13 -1.26 11.93
C LEU A 467 -11.81 0.12 12.11
N GLN A 468 -12.94 0.34 11.44
CA GLN A 468 -13.61 1.65 11.38
C GLN A 468 -14.52 1.94 12.57
N PHE A 469 -14.21 1.48 13.75
CA PHE A 469 -14.94 1.82 14.97
C PHE A 469 -14.39 3.09 15.65
N GLU A 470 -15.26 3.92 16.20
CA GLU A 470 -14.91 5.27 16.69
C GLU A 470 -13.81 5.26 17.77
N PHE A 471 -13.75 4.23 18.60
CA PHE A 471 -12.74 4.10 19.66
C PHE A 471 -11.44 3.41 19.20
N ALA A 472 -11.30 3.00 17.91
CA ALA A 472 -10.06 2.41 17.40
C ALA A 472 -8.88 3.36 17.57
N SER A 473 -9.08 4.67 17.33
CA SER A 473 -8.08 5.70 17.53
C SER A 473 -7.56 5.75 18.97
N VAL A 474 -8.45 5.67 19.94
CA VAL A 474 -8.09 5.67 21.38
C VAL A 474 -7.27 4.43 21.71
N LEU A 475 -7.69 3.25 21.24
CA LEU A 475 -6.95 2.00 21.46
C LEU A 475 -5.55 2.04 20.85
N VAL A 476 -5.42 2.55 19.62
CA VAL A 476 -4.13 2.66 18.94
C VAL A 476 -3.21 3.65 19.65
N VAL A 477 -3.72 4.82 20.06
CA VAL A 477 -2.93 5.81 20.82
C VAL A 477 -2.51 5.24 22.18
N LEU A 478 -3.41 4.60 22.89
CA LEU A 478 -3.12 3.98 24.20
C LEU A 478 -2.08 2.86 24.05
N PHE A 479 -2.18 2.07 22.98
CA PHE A 479 -1.17 1.08 22.61
C PHE A 479 0.20 1.72 22.37
N MET A 480 0.27 2.79 21.55
CA MET A 480 1.51 3.50 21.24
C MET A 480 2.16 4.07 22.51
N ILE A 481 1.35 4.61 23.45
CA ILE A 481 1.84 5.11 24.73
C ILE A 481 2.40 3.96 25.57
N VAL A 482 1.64 2.89 25.77
CA VAL A 482 2.07 1.72 26.55
C VAL A 482 3.34 1.12 25.96
N PHE A 483 3.39 0.96 24.65
CA PHE A 483 4.56 0.41 23.96
C PHE A 483 5.79 1.33 24.09
N SER A 484 5.63 2.65 23.97
CA SER A 484 6.70 3.63 24.15
C SER A 484 7.23 3.61 25.59
N VAL A 485 6.32 3.56 26.56
CA VAL A 485 6.68 3.44 27.99
C VAL A 485 7.47 2.15 28.25
N LEU A 486 7.06 1.03 27.66
CA LEU A 486 7.74 -0.26 27.80
C LEU A 486 9.13 -0.26 27.16
N LEU A 487 9.31 0.43 26.03
CA LEU A 487 10.62 0.61 25.40
C LEU A 487 11.57 1.45 26.27
N VAL A 488 11.04 2.42 27.02
CA VAL A 488 11.83 3.34 27.87
C VAL A 488 12.13 2.72 29.24
N ILE A 489 11.18 1.97 29.80
CA ILE A 489 11.36 1.32 31.12
C ILE A 489 12.35 0.16 31.00
N LYS A 490 13.38 0.21 31.81
CA LYS A 490 14.37 -0.86 31.98
C LYS A 490 13.74 -2.05 32.67
N LEU A 491 12.98 -2.89 31.94
CA LEU A 491 12.36 -4.07 32.51
C LEU A 491 13.41 -5.05 32.99
N LYS A 492 13.36 -5.39 34.26
CA LYS A 492 14.28 -6.34 34.93
C LYS A 492 14.22 -7.73 34.29
N HIS A 493 13.07 -8.06 33.69
CA HIS A 493 12.84 -9.26 32.89
C HIS A 493 12.31 -8.88 31.52
N LYS A 494 13.07 -9.11 30.46
CA LYS A 494 12.69 -8.87 29.04
C LYS A 494 11.37 -9.56 28.64
N SER A 495 10.98 -10.62 29.38
CA SER A 495 9.70 -11.32 29.16
C SER A 495 8.44 -10.56 29.56
N MET A 496 8.57 -9.51 30.38
CA MET A 496 7.39 -8.71 30.76
C MET A 496 6.78 -7.90 29.61
N ILE A 497 7.48 -7.76 28.46
CA ILE A 497 6.93 -7.14 27.25
C ILE A 497 5.75 -7.95 26.68
N PHE A 498 5.73 -9.28 26.88
CA PHE A 498 4.65 -10.12 26.31
C PHE A 498 3.33 -9.98 27.07
N ILE A 499 3.35 -9.58 28.34
CA ILE A 499 2.13 -9.41 29.14
C ILE A 499 1.26 -8.25 28.59
N PRO A 500 1.78 -7.01 28.44
CA PRO A 500 1.00 -5.93 27.89
C PRO A 500 0.68 -6.12 26.40
N MET A 501 1.54 -6.78 25.64
CA MET A 501 1.26 -7.14 24.26
C MET A 501 0.10 -8.14 24.16
N GLY A 502 0.09 -9.18 25.01
CA GLY A 502 -1.00 -10.15 25.08
C GLY A 502 -2.30 -9.51 25.60
N ALA A 503 -2.21 -8.66 26.62
CA ALA A 503 -3.35 -7.91 27.14
C ALA A 503 -3.95 -6.99 26.07
N PHE A 504 -3.10 -6.28 25.29
CA PHE A 504 -3.57 -5.45 24.19
C PHE A 504 -4.27 -6.28 23.11
N VAL A 505 -3.67 -7.38 22.65
CA VAL A 505 -4.27 -8.27 21.63
C VAL A 505 -5.61 -8.81 22.13
N LEU A 506 -5.70 -9.22 23.40
CA LEU A 506 -6.96 -9.71 23.99
C LEU A 506 -8.02 -8.60 24.07
N THR A 507 -7.64 -7.42 24.55
CA THR A 507 -8.56 -6.27 24.64
C THR A 507 -9.01 -5.84 23.23
N PHE A 508 -8.11 -5.79 22.28
CA PHE A 508 -8.42 -5.45 20.89
C PHE A 508 -9.36 -6.49 20.26
N ALA A 509 -9.09 -7.79 20.46
CA ALA A 509 -9.97 -8.85 19.98
C ALA A 509 -11.36 -8.80 20.62
N LEU A 510 -11.45 -8.48 21.92
CA LEU A 510 -12.73 -8.30 22.61
C LEU A 510 -13.49 -7.09 22.06
N CYS A 511 -12.80 -5.95 21.84
CA CYS A 511 -13.42 -4.77 21.24
C CYS A 511 -13.92 -5.04 19.82
N LEU A 512 -13.14 -5.79 19.00
CA LEU A 512 -13.58 -6.22 17.69
C LEU A 512 -14.81 -7.12 17.74
N ALA A 513 -14.84 -8.08 18.67
CA ALA A 513 -15.99 -8.98 18.84
C ALA A 513 -17.26 -8.19 19.27
N VAL A 514 -17.11 -7.25 20.18
CA VAL A 514 -18.22 -6.36 20.58
C VAL A 514 -18.68 -5.49 19.41
N PHE A 515 -17.73 -4.89 18.68
CA PHE A 515 -18.06 -4.08 17.51
C PHE A 515 -18.77 -4.89 16.42
N SER A 516 -18.27 -6.07 16.08
CA SER A 516 -18.91 -6.93 15.08
C SER A 516 -20.32 -7.39 15.47
N ALA A 517 -20.58 -7.53 16.79
CA ALA A 517 -21.88 -7.87 17.32
C ALA A 517 -22.85 -6.67 17.44
N THR A 518 -22.32 -5.43 17.50
CA THR A 518 -23.10 -4.22 17.69
C THR A 518 -23.04 -3.26 16.49
N ALA A 519 -22.24 -3.59 15.46
CA ALA A 519 -22.12 -2.74 14.28
C ALA A 519 -23.47 -2.58 13.58
N LYS A 520 -23.86 -1.35 13.38
CA LYS A 520 -25.05 -0.99 12.59
C LYS A 520 -24.61 -0.61 11.20
N PRO A 521 -25.43 -0.85 10.18
CA PRO A 521 -25.15 -0.37 8.84
C PRO A 521 -25.06 1.17 8.81
N GLU A 522 -24.11 1.69 8.07
CA GLU A 522 -23.87 3.10 7.89
C GLU A 522 -24.13 3.52 6.45
N LEU A 523 -24.83 4.65 6.27
CA LEU A 523 -24.95 5.30 4.98
C LEU A 523 -23.86 6.36 4.83
N LYS A 524 -23.19 6.38 3.68
CA LYS A 524 -22.25 7.45 3.31
C LYS A 524 -22.60 7.95 1.92
N CYS A 525 -22.92 9.20 1.83
CA CYS A 525 -23.16 9.87 0.56
C CYS A 525 -21.88 10.58 0.12
N VAL A 526 -21.46 10.31 -1.12
CA VAL A 526 -20.37 11.00 -1.79
C VAL A 526 -20.97 11.77 -2.96
N ARG A 527 -20.83 13.07 -2.93
CA ARG A 527 -21.25 13.95 -4.02
C ARG A 527 -20.03 14.64 -4.59
N ALA A 528 -19.76 14.43 -5.87
CA ALA A 528 -18.62 15.02 -6.55
C ALA A 528 -18.98 15.30 -8.00
N ARG A 529 -18.76 16.52 -8.46
CA ARG A 529 -18.94 16.94 -9.86
C ARG A 529 -20.33 16.62 -10.43
N GLY A 530 -21.38 16.82 -9.62
CA GLY A 530 -22.75 16.52 -10.01
C GLY A 530 -23.14 15.04 -10.00
N ALA A 531 -22.23 14.16 -9.58
CA ALA A 531 -22.54 12.75 -9.36
C ALA A 531 -22.78 12.46 -7.90
N SER A 532 -23.88 11.78 -7.57
CA SER A 532 -24.24 11.35 -6.22
C SER A 532 -24.17 9.82 -6.15
N THR A 533 -23.36 9.32 -5.24
CA THR A 533 -23.24 7.89 -4.98
C THR A 533 -23.43 7.62 -3.50
N VAL A 534 -24.23 6.64 -3.18
CA VAL A 534 -24.49 6.23 -1.81
C VAL A 534 -23.81 4.90 -1.54
N PHE A 535 -23.02 4.86 -0.49
CA PHE A 535 -22.40 3.65 0.03
C PHE A 535 -23.18 3.19 1.26
N VAL A 536 -23.60 1.94 1.24
CA VAL A 536 -24.16 1.24 2.40
C VAL A 536 -23.08 0.31 2.92
N LEU A 537 -22.61 0.58 4.12
CA LEU A 537 -21.51 -0.16 4.75
C LEU A 537 -22.08 -0.97 5.93
N ASN A 538 -21.86 -2.29 5.90
CA ASN A 538 -22.22 -3.18 6.99
C ASN A 538 -20.99 -4.04 7.37
N GLY A 539 -20.21 -3.56 8.32
CA GLY A 539 -18.95 -4.20 8.68
C GLY A 539 -17.93 -4.15 7.55
N THR A 540 -17.72 -5.25 6.86
CA THR A 540 -16.83 -5.38 5.68
C THR A 540 -17.59 -5.42 4.36
N GLU A 541 -18.92 -5.55 4.40
CA GLU A 541 -19.77 -5.56 3.21
C GLU A 541 -20.01 -4.12 2.73
N CYS A 542 -19.92 -3.91 1.43
CA CYS A 542 -20.10 -2.62 0.81
C CYS A 542 -21.07 -2.74 -0.37
N SER A 543 -22.22 -2.08 -0.26
CA SER A 543 -23.14 -1.91 -1.38
C SER A 543 -23.07 -0.48 -1.89
N VAL A 544 -23.03 -0.32 -3.19
CA VAL A 544 -22.92 0.97 -3.87
C VAL A 544 -24.21 1.21 -4.64
N ILE A 545 -24.83 2.37 -4.41
CA ILE A 545 -26.04 2.79 -5.11
C ILE A 545 -25.70 4.00 -5.97
N ASP A 546 -25.84 3.83 -7.26
CA ASP A 546 -25.59 4.83 -8.26
C ASP A 546 -26.89 5.54 -8.62
N ILE A 547 -27.02 6.81 -8.22
CA ILE A 547 -28.29 7.55 -8.25
C ILE A 547 -28.40 8.45 -9.50
N ASP A 548 -27.30 8.91 -10.11
CA ASP A 548 -27.34 9.95 -11.13
C ASP A 548 -27.07 9.47 -12.55
N GLU A 549 -27.73 10.11 -13.55
CA GLU A 549 -27.63 9.76 -14.97
C GLU A 549 -26.35 10.25 -15.68
N ASN A 550 -25.57 11.20 -15.14
CA ASN A 550 -24.78 12.08 -16.01
C ASN A 550 -23.34 12.41 -15.61
N ASN A 551 -22.40 11.46 -15.35
CA ASN A 551 -21.00 11.90 -15.25
C ASN A 551 -19.90 10.88 -15.65
N HIS A 552 -18.91 11.32 -16.47
CA HIS A 552 -17.78 10.50 -16.95
C HIS A 552 -16.75 10.14 -15.86
N SER A 553 -16.60 10.95 -14.81
CA SER A 553 -15.62 10.70 -13.71
C SER A 553 -16.18 9.88 -12.54
N LYS A 554 -17.40 9.35 -12.68
CA LYS A 554 -18.14 8.66 -11.62
C LYS A 554 -17.45 7.38 -11.15
N GLY A 555 -16.91 6.58 -12.05
CA GLY A 555 -16.18 5.36 -11.71
C GLY A 555 -15.01 5.62 -10.77
N ILE A 556 -14.20 6.64 -11.04
CA ILE A 556 -13.06 7.03 -10.18
C ILE A 556 -13.55 7.57 -8.82
N THR A 557 -14.66 8.31 -8.81
CA THR A 557 -15.27 8.80 -7.56
C THR A 557 -15.75 7.65 -6.69
N ILE A 558 -16.38 6.63 -7.29
CA ILE A 558 -16.81 5.41 -6.60
C ILE A 558 -15.59 4.69 -6.02
N LEU A 559 -14.56 4.46 -6.82
CA LEU A 559 -13.34 3.78 -6.38
C LEU A 559 -12.64 4.52 -5.24
N ASN A 560 -12.51 5.83 -5.33
CA ASN A 560 -11.91 6.65 -4.28
C ASN A 560 -12.77 6.70 -3.00
N GLY A 561 -14.09 6.71 -3.14
CA GLY A 561 -15.03 6.64 -2.02
C GLY A 561 -14.96 5.29 -1.31
N MET A 562 -14.89 4.20 -2.09
CA MET A 562 -14.87 2.83 -1.60
C MET A 562 -13.53 2.43 -0.96
N SER A 563 -12.39 2.85 -1.54
CA SER A 563 -11.05 2.42 -1.14
C SER A 563 -10.74 2.57 0.36
N LYS A 564 -11.46 3.49 1.01
CA LYS A 564 -11.35 3.74 2.46
C LYS A 564 -12.11 2.73 3.32
N TYR A 565 -13.07 2.01 2.75
CA TYR A 565 -14.08 1.28 3.53
C TYR A 565 -14.13 -0.20 3.20
N ALA A 566 -13.91 -0.56 1.95
CA ALA A 566 -14.03 -1.94 1.47
C ALA A 566 -12.99 -2.25 0.40
N THR A 567 -12.71 -3.55 0.23
CA THR A 567 -11.80 -4.08 -0.78
C THR A 567 -12.55 -4.60 -2.01
N GLU A 568 -13.87 -4.76 -1.91
CA GLU A 568 -14.75 -5.24 -2.97
C GLU A 568 -16.14 -4.62 -2.82
N ILE A 569 -16.92 -4.66 -3.86
CA ILE A 569 -18.33 -4.24 -3.88
C ILE A 569 -19.18 -5.53 -3.90
N ASP A 570 -19.96 -5.73 -2.84
CA ASP A 570 -20.85 -6.88 -2.76
C ASP A 570 -22.05 -6.70 -3.68
N GLU A 571 -22.65 -5.50 -3.69
CA GLU A 571 -23.78 -5.16 -4.54
C GLU A 571 -23.58 -3.78 -5.17
N TYR A 572 -23.71 -3.70 -6.48
CA TYR A 572 -23.70 -2.46 -7.24
C TYR A 572 -25.09 -2.22 -7.85
N ILE A 573 -25.79 -1.21 -7.37
CA ILE A 573 -27.16 -0.89 -7.77
C ILE A 573 -27.11 0.29 -8.72
N ILE A 574 -27.50 0.07 -9.97
CA ILE A 574 -27.65 1.13 -10.99
C ILE A 574 -29.14 1.48 -11.08
N VAL A 575 -29.48 2.72 -10.72
CA VAL A 575 -30.89 3.14 -10.67
C VAL A 575 -31.38 3.57 -12.05
N TYR A 576 -30.55 4.32 -12.80
CA TYR A 576 -30.87 4.81 -14.14
C TYR A 576 -29.85 4.28 -15.16
N PRO A 577 -30.06 3.08 -15.74
CA PRO A 577 -29.12 2.54 -16.69
C PRO A 577 -28.96 3.44 -17.93
N SER A 578 -27.74 3.87 -18.20
CA SER A 578 -27.35 4.70 -19.34
C SER A 578 -26.05 4.18 -19.99
N GLU A 579 -25.72 4.66 -21.18
CA GLU A 579 -24.43 4.32 -21.83
C GLU A 579 -23.22 4.71 -20.99
N LYS A 580 -23.35 5.77 -20.17
CA LYS A 580 -22.30 6.24 -19.28
C LYS A 580 -22.11 5.31 -18.07
N ASP A 581 -23.18 4.70 -17.58
CA ASP A 581 -23.11 3.74 -16.48
C ASP A 581 -22.45 2.43 -16.92
N VAL A 582 -22.56 2.04 -18.18
CA VAL A 582 -21.79 0.91 -18.74
C VAL A 582 -20.30 1.19 -18.64
N LYS A 583 -19.83 2.39 -19.03
CA LYS A 583 -18.42 2.80 -18.91
C LYS A 583 -17.99 2.90 -17.45
N THR A 584 -18.85 3.45 -16.59
CA THR A 584 -18.62 3.53 -15.14
C THR A 584 -18.46 2.14 -14.54
N LEU A 585 -19.37 1.22 -14.86
CA LEU A 585 -19.30 -0.17 -14.41
C LEU A 585 -18.02 -0.85 -14.92
N GLU A 586 -17.66 -0.65 -16.19
CA GLU A 586 -16.41 -1.20 -16.74
C GLU A 586 -15.18 -0.65 -16.00
N THR A 587 -15.12 0.65 -15.74
CA THR A 587 -14.04 1.28 -14.98
C THR A 587 -13.97 0.75 -13.54
N VAL A 588 -15.12 0.58 -12.90
CA VAL A 588 -15.19 0.01 -11.55
C VAL A 588 -14.70 -1.45 -11.57
N CYS A 589 -15.18 -2.26 -12.52
CA CYS A 589 -14.81 -3.68 -12.63
C CYS A 589 -13.35 -3.91 -13.04
N LYS A 590 -12.72 -2.98 -13.76
CA LYS A 590 -11.29 -3.02 -14.05
C LYS A 590 -10.43 -2.81 -12.79
N ASN A 591 -10.93 -2.10 -11.79
CA ASN A 591 -10.16 -1.67 -10.62
C ASN A 591 -10.58 -2.32 -9.30
N THR A 592 -11.77 -2.95 -9.25
CA THR A 592 -12.25 -3.65 -8.04
C THR A 592 -13.15 -4.81 -8.39
N VAL A 593 -13.33 -5.74 -7.43
CA VAL A 593 -14.26 -6.85 -7.60
C VAL A 593 -15.67 -6.39 -7.30
N VAL A 594 -16.58 -6.60 -8.26
CA VAL A 594 -18.02 -6.45 -8.08
C VAL A 594 -18.64 -7.84 -8.11
N ARG A 595 -19.33 -8.22 -7.04
CA ARG A 595 -19.93 -9.56 -6.94
C ARG A 595 -21.28 -9.65 -7.64
N LYS A 596 -22.09 -8.62 -7.51
CA LYS A 596 -23.46 -8.59 -7.99
C LYS A 596 -23.82 -7.19 -8.50
N VAL A 597 -24.47 -7.12 -9.65
CA VAL A 597 -25.06 -5.90 -10.18
C VAL A 597 -26.58 -6.02 -10.15
N ILE A 598 -27.24 -5.01 -9.63
CA ILE A 598 -28.70 -4.95 -9.51
C ILE A 598 -29.19 -3.79 -10.38
N ILE A 599 -30.05 -4.08 -11.34
CA ILE A 599 -30.59 -3.10 -12.29
C ILE A 599 -32.13 -3.23 -12.36
N PRO A 600 -32.84 -2.13 -12.65
CA PRO A 600 -34.28 -2.20 -12.83
C PRO A 600 -34.63 -3.04 -14.07
N LYS A 601 -35.80 -3.67 -14.08
CA LYS A 601 -36.33 -4.30 -15.28
C LYS A 601 -36.57 -3.23 -16.35
N PHE A 602 -36.17 -3.51 -17.60
CA PHE A 602 -36.40 -2.58 -18.71
C PHE A 602 -37.88 -2.45 -19.01
N LEU A 603 -38.31 -1.21 -19.29
CA LEU A 603 -39.70 -0.88 -19.59
C LEU A 603 -39.97 -0.71 -21.08
N GLU A 604 -38.97 -0.34 -21.86
CA GLU A 604 -39.09 0.00 -23.27
C GLU A 604 -38.01 -0.67 -24.13
N ASN A 605 -38.34 -0.98 -25.38
CA ASN A 605 -37.39 -1.62 -26.31
C ASN A 605 -36.16 -0.73 -26.66
N LYS A 606 -36.25 0.59 -26.45
CA LYS A 606 -35.11 1.50 -26.66
C LYS A 606 -33.97 1.27 -25.69
N ASP A 607 -34.26 0.70 -24.52
CA ASP A 607 -33.26 0.45 -23.45
C ASP A 607 -32.44 -0.84 -23.70
N LEU A 608 -32.91 -1.71 -24.61
CA LEU A 608 -32.29 -3.01 -24.92
C LEU A 608 -30.81 -2.93 -25.25
N PRO A 609 -30.27 -1.96 -26.02
CA PRO A 609 -28.85 -1.87 -26.30
C PRO A 609 -28.01 -1.67 -25.03
N ILE A 610 -28.46 -0.79 -24.11
CA ILE A 610 -27.77 -0.47 -22.86
C ILE A 610 -27.72 -1.70 -21.94
N TYR A 611 -28.85 -2.40 -21.81
CA TYR A 611 -28.92 -3.64 -21.02
C TYR A 611 -28.02 -4.71 -21.61
N TYR A 612 -27.99 -4.84 -22.96
CA TYR A 612 -27.10 -5.78 -23.62
C TYR A 612 -25.63 -5.49 -23.29
N ASP A 613 -25.21 -4.23 -23.28
CA ASP A 613 -23.85 -3.83 -22.96
C ASP A 613 -23.54 -4.07 -21.47
N ILE A 614 -24.49 -3.82 -20.55
CA ILE A 614 -24.36 -4.18 -19.13
C ILE A 614 -24.20 -5.70 -18.97
N PHE A 615 -25.02 -6.50 -19.65
CA PHE A 615 -24.93 -7.96 -19.61
C PHE A 615 -23.59 -8.46 -20.13
N LYS A 616 -23.13 -7.90 -21.24
CA LYS A 616 -21.82 -8.21 -21.84
C LYS A 616 -20.67 -7.85 -20.90
N CYS A 617 -20.74 -6.69 -20.25
CA CYS A 617 -19.77 -6.29 -19.23
C CYS A 617 -19.79 -7.26 -18.05
N ALA A 618 -20.96 -7.62 -17.55
CA ALA A 618 -21.10 -8.57 -16.45
C ALA A 618 -20.59 -9.98 -16.80
N GLU A 619 -20.83 -10.45 -18.02
CA GLU A 619 -20.27 -11.72 -18.50
C GLU A 619 -18.74 -11.65 -18.57
N LYS A 620 -18.18 -10.59 -19.13
CA LYS A 620 -16.72 -10.36 -19.22
C LYS A 620 -16.04 -10.44 -17.83
N TYR A 621 -16.66 -9.85 -16.80
CA TYR A 621 -16.12 -9.81 -15.45
C TYR A 621 -16.70 -10.90 -14.51
N ASN A 622 -17.52 -11.84 -15.03
CA ASN A 622 -18.19 -12.92 -14.31
C ASN A 622 -18.97 -12.40 -13.08
N ILE A 623 -19.85 -11.44 -13.29
CA ILE A 623 -20.68 -10.79 -12.28
C ILE A 623 -22.10 -11.34 -12.38
N LYS A 624 -22.74 -11.55 -11.22
CA LYS A 624 -24.16 -11.92 -11.20
C LYS A 624 -25.02 -10.69 -11.42
N ILE A 625 -26.02 -10.80 -12.30
CA ILE A 625 -27.03 -9.75 -12.50
C ILE A 625 -28.33 -10.17 -11.83
N GLU A 626 -28.95 -9.24 -11.15
CA GLU A 626 -30.29 -9.35 -10.61
C GLU A 626 -31.15 -8.20 -11.08
N LEU A 627 -32.38 -8.49 -11.45
CA LEU A 627 -33.35 -7.50 -11.94
C LEU A 627 -34.37 -7.22 -10.84
N PHE A 628 -34.65 -5.95 -10.55
CA PHE A 628 -35.70 -5.57 -9.63
C PHE A 628 -36.87 -4.84 -10.32
N ASP A 629 -38.07 -4.94 -9.76
CA ASP A 629 -39.24 -4.22 -10.22
C ASP A 629 -39.30 -2.83 -9.55
N ARG A 630 -39.66 -1.79 -10.30
CA ARG A 630 -39.95 -0.48 -9.73
C ARG A 630 -41.08 -0.61 -8.71
N GLY A 631 -40.98 0.14 -7.61
CA GLY A 631 -41.91 0.04 -6.49
C GLY A 631 -41.66 -1.16 -5.56
N SER A 632 -40.71 -2.05 -5.88
CA SER A 632 -40.33 -3.14 -4.99
C SER A 632 -39.16 -2.77 -4.07
N ASP A 633 -39.18 -3.26 -2.83
CA ASP A 633 -38.09 -3.10 -1.90
C ASP A 633 -36.95 -4.07 -2.25
N VAL A 634 -35.75 -3.54 -2.48
CA VAL A 634 -34.51 -4.33 -2.54
C VAL A 634 -33.88 -4.29 -1.15
N VAL A 635 -33.78 -5.45 -0.52
CA VAL A 635 -33.15 -5.56 0.81
C VAL A 635 -31.64 -5.64 0.65
N ILE A 636 -30.92 -4.59 1.05
CA ILE A 636 -29.46 -4.52 1.00
C ILE A 636 -28.87 -5.19 2.25
N THR A 637 -29.42 -4.88 3.43
CA THR A 637 -29.07 -5.51 4.70
C THR A 637 -30.34 -5.70 5.54
N GLU A 638 -30.27 -6.45 6.65
CA GLU A 638 -31.44 -6.68 7.52
C GLU A 638 -32.18 -5.40 7.92
N ASN A 639 -31.50 -4.25 7.94
CA ASN A 639 -32.04 -2.98 8.39
C ASN A 639 -32.02 -1.87 7.34
N VAL A 640 -31.57 -2.13 6.10
CA VAL A 640 -31.47 -1.14 5.03
C VAL A 640 -32.17 -1.65 3.79
N ARG A 641 -33.12 -0.88 3.30
CA ARG A 641 -33.84 -1.16 2.08
C ARG A 641 -33.58 -0.07 1.07
N PHE A 642 -33.55 -0.45 -0.18
CA PHE A 642 -33.59 0.44 -1.33
C PHE A 642 -34.94 0.27 -2.03
N CYS A 643 -35.59 1.36 -2.33
CA CYS A 643 -36.81 1.39 -3.12
C CYS A 643 -36.71 2.47 -4.17
N TYR A 644 -37.11 2.15 -5.39
CA TYR A 644 -37.26 3.10 -6.48
C TYR A 644 -38.72 3.16 -6.87
N THR A 645 -39.36 4.30 -6.56
CA THR A 645 -40.79 4.47 -6.72
C THR A 645 -41.22 4.73 -8.17
N ASP A 646 -42.50 4.57 -8.46
CA ASP A 646 -43.07 4.87 -9.77
C ASP A 646 -43.00 6.38 -10.12
N GLU A 647 -42.84 7.25 -9.13
CA GLU A 647 -42.69 8.70 -9.27
C GLU A 647 -41.23 9.14 -9.47
N ASN A 648 -40.32 8.20 -9.76
CA ASN A 648 -38.86 8.41 -9.90
C ASN A 648 -38.17 8.90 -8.63
N GLU A 649 -38.77 8.70 -7.45
CA GLU A 649 -38.12 8.96 -6.18
C GLU A 649 -37.32 7.73 -5.71
N ILE A 650 -36.14 7.97 -5.18
CA ILE A 650 -35.26 6.94 -4.63
C ILE A 650 -35.31 7.05 -3.11
N PHE A 651 -35.46 5.90 -2.47
CA PHE A 651 -35.42 5.79 -1.02
C PHE A 651 -34.34 4.76 -0.61
N VAL A 652 -33.42 5.18 0.26
CA VAL A 652 -32.38 4.31 0.81
C VAL A 652 -32.32 4.49 2.30
N GLY A 653 -32.64 3.50 3.07
CA GLY A 653 -32.58 3.59 4.52
C GLY A 653 -33.52 2.65 5.26
N ASN A 654 -33.93 3.07 6.43
CA ASN A 654 -34.90 2.39 7.28
C ASN A 654 -36.02 3.35 7.72
N ASN A 655 -36.94 2.84 8.49
CA ASN A 655 -38.10 3.64 8.93
C ASN A 655 -37.76 4.88 9.80
N ASN A 656 -36.52 4.91 10.36
CA ASN A 656 -36.10 5.99 11.28
C ASN A 656 -35.15 6.98 10.61
N ALA A 657 -34.36 6.52 9.66
CA ALA A 657 -33.39 7.34 8.96
C ALA A 657 -33.26 6.88 7.49
N TYR A 658 -33.48 7.81 6.58
CA TYR A 658 -33.40 7.52 5.17
C TYR A 658 -32.85 8.68 4.36
N LEU A 659 -32.36 8.35 3.19
CA LEU A 659 -31.95 9.26 2.15
C LEU A 659 -32.93 9.11 1.00
N ALA A 660 -33.48 10.22 0.52
CA ALA A 660 -34.43 10.25 -0.57
C ALA A 660 -34.01 11.29 -1.61
N THR A 661 -34.30 11.02 -2.88
CA THR A 661 -34.22 12.05 -3.92
C THR A 661 -35.62 12.60 -4.18
N LYS A 662 -35.75 13.92 -4.14
CA LYS A 662 -37.00 14.62 -4.46
C LYS A 662 -36.67 15.89 -5.24
N ASP A 663 -37.31 16.09 -6.39
CA ASP A 663 -37.13 17.26 -7.25
C ASP A 663 -35.63 17.54 -7.57
N GLU A 664 -34.84 16.50 -7.88
CA GLU A 664 -33.39 16.55 -8.09
C GLU A 664 -32.55 16.91 -6.85
N GLU A 665 -33.18 17.09 -5.70
CA GLU A 665 -32.48 17.32 -4.44
C GLU A 665 -32.31 16.02 -3.65
N LEU A 666 -31.14 15.86 -3.00
CA LEU A 666 -30.86 14.74 -2.13
C LEU A 666 -31.19 15.15 -0.69
N ILE A 667 -32.18 14.50 -0.11
CA ILE A 667 -32.71 14.82 1.22
C ILE A 667 -32.35 13.70 2.17
N TYR A 668 -31.74 14.04 3.30
CA TYR A 668 -31.56 13.13 4.42
C TYR A 668 -32.60 13.44 5.50
N ALA A 669 -33.36 12.45 5.91
CA ALA A 669 -34.32 12.54 6.99
C ALA A 669 -33.92 11.61 8.15
N TYR A 670 -34.07 12.13 9.39
CA TYR A 670 -33.82 11.40 10.61
C TYR A 670 -34.88 11.79 11.64
N GLY A 671 -35.82 10.87 11.97
CA GLY A 671 -36.99 11.15 12.76
C GLY A 671 -37.81 12.26 12.10
N ASP A 672 -38.16 13.30 12.89
CA ASP A 672 -38.94 14.47 12.43
C ASP A 672 -38.05 15.54 11.73
N HIS A 673 -36.77 15.35 11.60
CA HIS A 673 -35.82 16.31 11.00
C HIS A 673 -35.41 15.89 9.59
N SER A 674 -35.54 16.82 8.65
CA SER A 674 -34.98 16.63 7.29
C SER A 674 -33.99 17.73 6.96
N SER A 675 -32.95 17.40 6.22
CA SER A 675 -31.93 18.34 5.74
C SER A 675 -31.54 18.00 4.30
N VAL A 676 -31.50 19.02 3.44
CA VAL A 676 -31.00 18.88 2.08
C VAL A 676 -29.48 18.74 2.15
N ILE A 677 -28.94 17.79 1.40
CA ILE A 677 -27.50 17.64 1.21
C ILE A 677 -27.10 18.63 0.12
N PRO A 678 -26.28 19.65 0.41
CA PRO A 678 -25.92 20.67 -0.57
C PRO A 678 -25.18 20.07 -1.77
N ASN A 679 -25.39 20.65 -2.94
CA ASN A 679 -24.75 20.28 -4.20
C ASN A 679 -23.33 20.86 -4.30
N GLU A 680 -22.62 20.96 -3.19
CA GLU A 680 -21.24 21.42 -3.17
C GLU A 680 -20.30 20.27 -3.56
N ASP A 681 -19.33 20.56 -4.42
CA ASP A 681 -18.34 19.59 -4.84
C ASP A 681 -17.61 18.98 -3.63
N ARG A 682 -17.65 17.64 -3.54
CA ARG A 682 -16.92 16.80 -2.56
C ARG A 682 -17.47 16.77 -1.14
N THR A 683 -18.77 16.82 -0.94
CA THR A 683 -19.34 16.51 0.38
C THR A 683 -19.32 15.02 0.68
N TYR A 684 -18.48 14.63 1.65
CA TYR A 684 -18.53 13.32 2.30
C TYR A 684 -19.37 13.45 3.57
N LYS A 685 -20.61 13.01 3.55
CA LYS A 685 -21.47 13.06 4.74
C LYS A 685 -21.73 11.65 5.24
N LYS A 686 -21.32 11.38 6.49
CA LYS A 686 -21.70 10.16 7.20
C LYS A 686 -23.11 10.38 7.74
N LEU A 687 -24.03 9.49 7.40
CA LEU A 687 -25.43 9.57 7.78
C LEU A 687 -25.73 8.39 8.73
N PRO A 688 -26.04 8.65 10.00
CA PRO A 688 -26.37 7.57 10.93
C PRO A 688 -27.73 6.97 10.60
N LEU A 689 -27.84 5.65 10.65
CA LEU A 689 -29.05 4.84 10.52
C LEU A 689 -29.47 4.32 11.91
N ASN A 690 -29.72 5.21 12.87
CA ASN A 690 -30.08 4.77 14.22
C ASN A 690 -31.57 4.43 14.39
#